data_a6807aa4c756f8c875e604a0519a7a8f
#
_entry.id   a6807aa4c756f8c875e604a0519a7a8f
#
_cell.length_a   1.000
_cell.length_b   1.000
_cell.length_c   1.000
_cell.angle_alpha   90.00
_cell.angle_beta   90.00
_cell.angle_gamma   90.00
#
_symmetry.space_group_name_H-M   'P 1'
#
loop_
_entity.id
_entity.type
_entity.pdbx_description
1 polymer ?
#
loop_
_entity_poly.entity_id
_entity_poly.type
_entity_poly.pdbx_seq_one_letter_code
_entity_poly.pdbx_strand_id
1 'polypeptide(L)'
;MPQDPAVRTGKLKNGMTYYLRHNAKELGLADFYIAQRVGSILEEPRQRGLAHFLEHMAFNGTKHFPGVSPQSGGRKGGLGIVPWCESIGVKFGANLNAYTSVDQTVYHVGSVPLKREGILDSCLLILNDWSHYILLEDKEIDKERGVIHEEWRTRRAGMAMQRMTENVMPRIYKGSKYEDCLPIGSMEIVDNFPYQDLRDYYQKWYRPDLQAIVIVGDIDVDKVEKKIKKLFSKIPKPKNPAERVYYPVPDNEEMIVTIEKDAEQPIVLAHLYMKRDATPDDQKNSEKYLRDDYIDGLIGSMLNDRLSNLRQLANPPFMSASGRAGSFFVSRTKEAFALSVSCKQENILGGLISAVSVVEQARQHGFTASELGRAKRIRLTASERRYKERNDRRNSHFVNQCVTNFLTGEPIVSAEFSLKNTQKLDREVTLDEVNRAAKELITNQNQVLVLYGPDKEGTKLPDEDLLKQVVLTTQQQHFAPFKDVELTENLMEKLPEMGSIVAEKTFKHGFTELTLSNGMKVYAKKTNHTADGIQMTIKGAGGTSLYGDDDIPNFSLISSSITDAGVGRFDASTLRKMLTGKAVRVSPSVGSKGQSINASGSVKDMKTMFELAHLYFTQPRRDSVAFASLMNRTRSFLTNRNASPKVDYNDSIRAILYGHHPRMEPVVQATLNKADYNRIFQIYQERFSNAANFQTVVIGNYDETELRSLLCQYLASLPTTNQREETNQANVPQIVGGSSVHRFTKKMATPLANVTIFHAADIEFSPQSDLELDFLKRVLSIAYTDSIREEKGGTYGVSVDFSLEQDDRPNATLRISYNADPTRYDELNPIIYRQLEHIAENGPLPSSMDKIKQYLVKQYAQAAITDDYWNYVIWHELEDKADFDKDYCQMVEKMTAAAVQRMAQKILASKRCIEVTMLSE
;
A
#
# COMPACT_ATOMS: atom_id res chain seq x y z
N MET A 1 15.97 15.44 23.86
CA MET A 1 16.70 15.52 22.57
C MET A 1 16.32 16.83 21.86
N PRO A 2 17.14 17.32 20.91
CA PRO A 2 16.76 18.51 20.14
C PRO A 2 15.57 18.19 19.20
N GLN A 3 14.55 19.02 19.28
CA GLN A 3 13.46 18.99 18.32
C GLN A 3 13.94 19.53 16.95
N ASP A 4 13.37 19.05 15.83
CA ASP A 4 13.63 19.61 14.51
C ASP A 4 13.30 21.12 14.50
N PRO A 5 14.28 22.01 14.30
CA PRO A 5 14.07 23.46 14.33
C PRO A 5 13.12 23.96 13.22
N ALA A 6 12.88 23.17 12.18
CA ALA A 6 11.93 23.51 11.14
C ALA A 6 10.47 23.30 11.57
N VAL A 7 10.23 22.65 12.70
CA VAL A 7 8.87 22.42 13.24
C VAL A 7 8.63 23.36 14.40
N ARG A 8 7.72 24.33 14.20
CA ARG A 8 7.23 25.20 15.28
C ARG A 8 6.10 24.49 16.02
N THR A 9 6.30 24.27 17.32
CA THR A 9 5.31 23.68 18.22
C THR A 9 4.88 24.68 19.27
N GLY A 10 3.60 24.67 19.63
CA GLY A 10 3.08 25.48 20.71
C GLY A 10 1.83 24.89 21.36
N LYS A 11 1.44 25.44 22.51
CA LYS A 11 0.24 25.04 23.23
C LYS A 11 -0.59 26.26 23.61
N LEU A 12 -1.88 26.24 23.28
CA LEU A 12 -2.82 27.28 23.62
C LEU A 12 -3.24 27.21 25.09
N LYS A 13 -3.78 28.31 25.65
CA LYS A 13 -4.25 28.36 27.05
C LYS A 13 -5.37 27.36 27.37
N ASN A 14 -6.16 26.97 26.38
CA ASN A 14 -7.21 25.95 26.53
C ASN A 14 -6.69 24.51 26.48
N GLY A 15 -5.39 24.31 26.24
CA GLY A 15 -4.73 23.01 26.22
C GLY A 15 -4.42 22.46 24.81
N MET A 16 -4.96 23.07 23.75
CA MET A 16 -4.73 22.59 22.37
C MET A 16 -3.26 22.78 21.95
N THR A 17 -2.70 21.74 21.37
CA THR A 17 -1.35 21.75 20.79
C THR A 17 -1.40 22.13 19.32
N TYR A 18 -0.34 22.72 18.77
CA TYR A 18 -0.19 22.92 17.33
C TYR A 18 1.23 22.68 16.86
N TYR A 19 1.33 22.21 15.61
CA TYR A 19 2.59 22.00 14.89
C TYR A 19 2.50 22.69 13.54
N LEU A 20 3.53 23.47 13.19
CA LEU A 20 3.61 24.20 11.93
C LEU A 20 4.97 23.95 11.29
N ARG A 21 4.98 23.70 9.98
CA ARG A 21 6.21 23.54 9.21
C ARG A 21 6.04 24.11 7.81
N HIS A 22 6.98 24.97 7.41
CA HIS A 22 7.12 25.33 5.99
C HIS A 22 7.79 24.18 5.24
N ASN A 23 7.25 23.82 4.08
CA ASN A 23 7.81 22.84 3.14
C ASN A 23 7.59 23.32 1.70
N ALA A 24 8.70 23.54 1.00
CA ALA A 24 8.69 24.07 -0.37
C ALA A 24 8.67 22.99 -1.47
N LYS A 25 8.69 21.69 -1.11
CA LYS A 25 8.68 20.61 -2.12
C LYS A 25 7.40 20.62 -2.94
N GLU A 26 6.27 20.89 -2.31
CA GLU A 26 4.96 20.97 -2.95
C GLU A 26 4.49 22.44 -2.96
N LEU A 27 5.05 23.23 -3.90
CA LEU A 27 4.79 24.66 -4.02
C LEU A 27 3.31 24.98 -4.16
N GLY A 28 2.84 25.96 -3.38
CA GLY A 28 1.46 26.43 -3.38
C GLY A 28 0.47 25.45 -2.76
N LEU A 29 0.92 24.34 -2.14
CA LEU A 29 0.09 23.35 -1.47
C LEU A 29 0.36 23.27 0.03
N ALA A 30 -0.68 22.95 0.80
CA ALA A 30 -0.54 22.64 2.24
C ALA A 30 -1.50 21.55 2.68
N ASP A 31 -1.12 20.87 3.75
CA ASP A 31 -1.87 19.84 4.43
C ASP A 31 -2.34 20.35 5.80
N PHE A 32 -3.60 20.12 6.12
CA PHE A 32 -4.27 20.56 7.34
C PHE A 32 -4.83 19.36 8.07
N TYR A 33 -4.36 19.10 9.30
CA TYR A 33 -4.75 17.96 10.10
C TYR A 33 -5.19 18.38 11.49
N ILE A 34 -6.16 17.66 12.05
CA ILE A 34 -6.44 17.67 13.48
C ILE A 34 -6.36 16.24 13.99
N ALA A 35 -5.43 16.00 14.93
CA ALA A 35 -5.23 14.73 15.58
C ALA A 35 -5.82 14.77 16.99
N GLN A 36 -6.47 13.68 17.39
CA GLN A 36 -7.13 13.57 18.67
C GLN A 36 -6.71 12.30 19.40
N ARG A 37 -6.37 12.39 20.67
CA ARG A 37 -6.14 11.26 21.58
C ARG A 37 -7.46 10.64 22.05
N VAL A 38 -8.40 10.46 21.12
CA VAL A 38 -9.77 10.04 21.33
C VAL A 38 -10.09 8.94 20.35
N GLY A 39 -10.49 7.78 20.82
CA GLY A 39 -10.83 6.63 19.99
C GLY A 39 -11.80 5.68 20.71
N SER A 40 -12.04 4.52 20.13
CA SER A 40 -13.04 3.58 20.60
C SER A 40 -12.79 3.02 22.02
N ILE A 41 -11.54 3.03 22.50
CA ILE A 41 -11.21 2.62 23.87
C ILE A 41 -11.91 3.48 24.95
N LEU A 42 -12.37 4.68 24.60
CA LEU A 42 -13.04 5.60 25.51
C LEU A 42 -14.56 5.44 25.54
N GLU A 43 -15.10 4.58 24.70
CA GLU A 43 -16.53 4.27 24.66
C GLU A 43 -16.99 3.55 25.94
N GLU A 44 -18.18 3.90 26.38
CA GLU A 44 -18.92 3.11 27.36
C GLU A 44 -19.56 1.91 26.66
N PRO A 45 -19.96 0.83 27.38
CA PRO A 45 -20.54 -0.34 26.71
C PRO A 45 -21.72 -0.03 25.79
N ARG A 46 -22.57 0.96 26.15
CA ARG A 46 -23.68 1.43 25.32
C ARG A 46 -23.28 2.28 24.12
N GLN A 47 -22.00 2.65 24.00
CA GLN A 47 -21.46 3.55 22.98
C GLN A 47 -20.55 2.82 21.97
N ARG A 48 -20.51 1.50 22.00
CA ARG A 48 -19.59 0.73 21.13
C ARG A 48 -19.85 0.96 19.65
N GLY A 49 -18.88 1.60 18.97
CA GLY A 49 -18.93 2.02 17.57
C GLY A 49 -19.17 3.52 17.40
N LEU A 50 -19.47 4.27 18.48
CA LEU A 50 -19.81 5.69 18.36
C LEU A 50 -18.59 6.59 18.12
N ALA A 51 -17.38 6.16 18.46
CA ALA A 51 -16.17 6.89 18.08
C ALA A 51 -16.01 6.97 16.57
N HIS A 52 -16.21 5.85 15.88
CA HIS A 52 -16.17 5.75 14.43
C HIS A 52 -17.41 6.42 13.80
N PHE A 53 -18.58 6.25 14.40
CA PHE A 53 -19.78 6.95 13.95
C PHE A 53 -19.61 8.48 13.96
N LEU A 54 -18.99 9.00 15.02
CA LEU A 54 -18.70 10.43 15.15
C LEU A 54 -17.73 10.93 14.07
N GLU A 55 -16.78 10.11 13.66
CA GLU A 55 -15.88 10.40 12.55
C GLU A 55 -16.68 10.70 11.28
N HIS A 56 -17.63 9.85 10.91
CA HIS A 56 -18.51 10.04 9.76
C HIS A 56 -19.35 11.32 9.89
N MET A 57 -19.91 11.56 11.05
CA MET A 57 -20.72 12.74 11.30
C MET A 57 -19.98 14.07 11.14
N ALA A 58 -18.65 14.07 11.23
CA ALA A 58 -17.82 15.25 11.00
C ALA A 58 -17.89 15.76 9.55
N PHE A 59 -18.34 14.95 8.60
CA PHE A 59 -18.57 15.33 7.21
C PHE A 59 -20.03 15.69 6.90
N ASN A 60 -20.96 15.35 7.78
CA ASN A 60 -22.42 15.47 7.58
C ASN A 60 -23.01 16.79 8.10
N GLY A 61 -22.20 17.76 8.48
CA GLY A 61 -22.62 19.10 8.85
C GLY A 61 -21.88 19.62 10.06
N THR A 62 -21.36 20.84 9.92
CA THR A 62 -20.72 21.57 10.99
C THR A 62 -21.24 23.00 11.06
N LYS A 63 -20.90 23.75 12.08
CA LYS A 63 -21.43 25.11 12.32
C LYS A 63 -21.23 26.04 11.14
N HIS A 64 -20.07 26.05 10.50
CA HIS A 64 -19.75 26.94 9.40
C HIS A 64 -19.93 26.29 8.02
N PHE A 65 -20.05 24.97 7.98
CA PHE A 65 -20.30 24.17 6.78
C PHE A 65 -21.49 23.23 7.03
N PRO A 66 -22.70 23.80 7.17
CA PRO A 66 -23.87 23.01 7.60
C PRO A 66 -24.41 22.05 6.53
N GLY A 67 -23.97 22.20 5.28
CA GLY A 67 -24.53 21.47 4.16
C GLY A 67 -25.90 21.97 3.72
N VAL A 68 -26.38 21.49 2.57
CA VAL A 68 -27.73 21.78 2.10
C VAL A 68 -28.64 20.65 2.58
N SER A 69 -29.48 20.93 3.60
CA SER A 69 -30.61 20.05 3.86
C SER A 69 -31.75 20.42 2.88
N PRO A 70 -32.20 19.54 2.00
CA PRO A 70 -33.33 19.80 1.09
C PRO A 70 -34.62 20.13 1.81
N GLN A 71 -34.70 19.82 3.13
CA GLN A 71 -35.88 19.96 3.94
C GLN A 71 -35.87 21.14 4.92
N SER A 72 -34.82 21.96 4.93
CA SER A 72 -34.72 23.12 5.83
C SER A 72 -35.48 24.36 5.36
N GLY A 73 -36.59 24.20 4.65
CA GLY A 73 -37.57 25.29 4.37
C GLY A 73 -36.95 26.60 3.85
N GLY A 74 -36.01 26.55 2.93
CA GLY A 74 -35.55 27.74 2.24
C GLY A 74 -34.50 28.60 2.99
N ARG A 75 -34.00 28.21 4.13
CA ARG A 75 -32.76 28.85 4.67
C ARG A 75 -31.60 28.48 3.79
N LYS A 76 -30.93 29.47 3.21
CA LYS A 76 -29.70 29.29 2.45
C LYS A 76 -28.61 28.69 3.36
N GLY A 77 -28.57 27.36 3.44
CA GLY A 77 -27.44 26.64 4.02
C GLY A 77 -26.21 26.87 3.17
N GLY A 78 -25.05 27.10 3.78
CA GLY A 78 -23.77 27.15 3.06
C GLY A 78 -23.41 25.77 2.52
N LEU A 79 -22.38 25.71 1.67
CA LEU A 79 -21.81 24.44 1.20
C LEU A 79 -21.34 23.61 2.40
N GLY A 80 -21.56 22.29 2.35
CA GLY A 80 -20.92 21.37 3.26
C GLY A 80 -19.42 21.27 3.04
N ILE A 81 -18.71 20.62 3.97
CA ILE A 81 -17.23 20.46 3.90
C ILE A 81 -16.83 19.77 2.60
N VAL A 82 -17.48 18.65 2.27
CA VAL A 82 -17.12 17.84 1.07
C VAL A 82 -17.31 18.66 -0.22
N PRO A 83 -18.48 19.23 -0.54
CA PRO A 83 -18.66 20.05 -1.74
C PRO A 83 -17.72 21.27 -1.79
N TRP A 84 -17.44 21.87 -0.64
CA TRP A 84 -16.50 23.01 -0.59
C TRP A 84 -15.07 22.57 -0.94
N CYS A 85 -14.58 21.48 -0.33
CA CYS A 85 -13.25 20.93 -0.60
C CYS A 85 -13.10 20.52 -2.09
N GLU A 86 -14.11 19.85 -2.64
CA GLU A 86 -14.11 19.46 -4.06
C GLU A 86 -14.10 20.67 -5.00
N SER A 87 -14.74 21.78 -4.63
CA SER A 87 -14.73 23.01 -5.42
C SER A 87 -13.36 23.65 -5.56
N ILE A 88 -12.40 23.27 -4.76
CA ILE A 88 -10.99 23.69 -4.80
C ILE A 88 -10.04 22.59 -5.24
N GLY A 89 -10.55 21.49 -5.80
CA GLY A 89 -9.76 20.35 -6.27
C GLY A 89 -9.24 19.43 -5.18
N VAL A 90 -9.85 19.42 -3.99
CA VAL A 90 -9.57 18.49 -2.89
C VAL A 90 -10.63 17.39 -2.91
N LYS A 91 -10.23 16.19 -3.34
CA LYS A 91 -11.15 15.06 -3.54
C LYS A 91 -11.44 14.32 -2.22
N PHE A 92 -12.73 14.05 -1.96
CA PHE A 92 -13.15 13.20 -0.85
C PHE A 92 -12.63 11.76 -1.01
N GLY A 93 -12.25 11.15 0.10
CA GLY A 93 -11.64 9.82 0.16
C GLY A 93 -10.14 9.78 -0.19
N ALA A 94 -9.63 10.75 -0.96
CA ALA A 94 -8.22 10.82 -1.33
C ALA A 94 -7.44 11.91 -0.58
N ASN A 95 -7.94 13.15 -0.61
CA ASN A 95 -7.28 14.29 0.03
C ASN A 95 -8.06 14.81 1.25
N LEU A 96 -9.37 14.65 1.25
CA LEU A 96 -10.24 14.89 2.39
C LEU A 96 -10.64 13.54 2.97
N ASN A 97 -10.23 13.23 4.18
CA ASN A 97 -10.51 11.94 4.81
C ASN A 97 -10.34 12.01 6.33
N ALA A 98 -10.69 10.93 7.02
CA ALA A 98 -10.44 10.72 8.43
C ALA A 98 -10.19 9.24 8.72
N TYR A 99 -9.73 8.95 9.91
CA TYR A 99 -9.68 7.57 10.42
C TYR A 99 -9.80 7.55 11.94
N THR A 100 -10.50 6.54 12.44
CA THR A 100 -10.63 6.23 13.85
C THR A 100 -9.94 4.91 14.16
N SER A 101 -9.14 4.90 15.21
CA SER A 101 -8.57 3.68 15.78
C SER A 101 -8.96 3.55 17.25
N VAL A 102 -8.36 2.56 17.91
CA VAL A 102 -8.67 2.30 19.33
C VAL A 102 -8.37 3.51 20.23
N ASP A 103 -7.24 4.18 20.00
CA ASP A 103 -6.75 5.26 20.87
C ASP A 103 -6.80 6.66 20.27
N GLN A 104 -7.19 6.80 19.01
CA GLN A 104 -7.05 8.06 18.27
C GLN A 104 -8.07 8.23 17.15
N THR A 105 -8.38 9.48 16.82
CA THR A 105 -9.10 9.90 15.61
C THR A 105 -8.36 11.05 14.95
N VAL A 106 -8.20 11.00 13.64
CA VAL A 106 -7.49 12.03 12.86
C VAL A 106 -8.33 12.41 11.66
N TYR A 107 -8.55 13.71 11.48
CA TYR A 107 -9.20 14.29 10.31
C TYR A 107 -8.19 15.10 9.50
N HIS A 108 -8.35 15.12 8.18
CA HIS A 108 -7.44 15.88 7.35
C HIS A 108 -8.03 16.42 6.05
N VAL A 109 -7.46 17.55 5.62
CA VAL A 109 -7.60 18.14 4.30
C VAL A 109 -6.20 18.28 3.72
N GLY A 110 -5.82 17.39 2.82
CA GLY A 110 -4.48 17.32 2.25
C GLY A 110 -4.36 17.90 0.84
N SER A 111 -3.16 18.28 0.46
CA SER A 111 -2.83 18.85 -0.86
C SER A 111 -3.73 20.03 -1.26
N VAL A 112 -3.98 20.92 -0.31
CA VAL A 112 -4.85 22.08 -0.51
C VAL A 112 -4.14 23.16 -1.32
N PRO A 113 -4.70 23.63 -2.48
CA PRO A 113 -4.10 24.70 -3.25
C PRO A 113 -4.34 26.05 -2.58
N LEU A 114 -3.27 26.77 -2.23
CA LEU A 114 -3.33 28.02 -1.48
C LEU A 114 -3.38 29.27 -2.36
N LYS A 115 -3.41 29.13 -3.70
CA LYS A 115 -3.34 30.28 -4.64
C LYS A 115 -4.49 31.26 -4.51
N ARG A 116 -5.70 30.81 -4.14
CA ARG A 116 -6.88 31.66 -4.00
C ARG A 116 -6.97 32.18 -2.57
N GLU A 117 -7.21 33.49 -2.43
CA GLU A 117 -7.42 34.15 -1.14
C GLU A 117 -8.57 33.50 -0.36
N GLY A 118 -8.42 33.35 0.96
CA GLY A 118 -9.42 32.80 1.86
C GLY A 118 -9.42 31.28 2.00
N ILE A 119 -8.74 30.51 1.13
CA ILE A 119 -8.71 29.04 1.23
C ILE A 119 -8.07 28.59 2.55
N LEU A 120 -6.93 29.17 2.92
CA LEU A 120 -6.27 28.85 4.19
C LEU A 120 -7.19 29.12 5.39
N ASP A 121 -7.90 30.23 5.39
CA ASP A 121 -8.83 30.57 6.47
C ASP A 121 -10.02 29.61 6.55
N SER A 122 -10.53 29.19 5.39
CA SER A 122 -11.61 28.17 5.36
C SER A 122 -11.11 26.81 5.86
N CYS A 123 -9.90 26.39 5.51
CA CYS A 123 -9.33 25.15 6.05
C CYS A 123 -9.13 25.22 7.58
N LEU A 124 -8.66 26.35 8.11
CA LEU A 124 -8.57 26.56 9.55
C LEU A 124 -9.96 26.51 10.21
N LEU A 125 -10.96 27.03 9.53
CA LEU A 125 -12.35 27.00 10.02
C LEU A 125 -12.92 25.57 10.01
N ILE A 126 -12.58 24.75 9.01
CA ILE A 126 -12.93 23.32 8.99
C ILE A 126 -12.29 22.59 10.18
N LEU A 127 -11.00 22.79 10.44
CA LEU A 127 -10.34 22.20 11.61
C LEU A 127 -10.95 22.67 12.92
N ASN A 128 -11.35 23.95 13.00
CA ASN A 128 -12.04 24.50 14.16
C ASN A 128 -13.39 23.84 14.39
N ASP A 129 -14.15 23.61 13.32
CA ASP A 129 -15.45 22.96 13.39
C ASP A 129 -15.31 21.49 13.78
N TRP A 130 -14.37 20.77 13.23
CA TRP A 130 -14.07 19.39 13.64
C TRP A 130 -13.64 19.28 15.09
N SER A 131 -12.95 20.30 15.60
CA SER A 131 -12.55 20.33 17.00
C SER A 131 -13.73 20.42 17.98
N HIS A 132 -14.74 21.24 17.67
CA HIS A 132 -15.77 21.56 18.68
C HIS A 132 -17.16 21.93 18.15
N TYR A 133 -17.40 21.94 16.84
CA TYR A 133 -18.63 22.46 16.27
C TYR A 133 -19.29 21.53 15.25
N ILE A 134 -19.23 20.22 15.46
CA ILE A 134 -19.98 19.21 14.70
C ILE A 134 -21.44 19.26 15.14
N LEU A 135 -22.40 19.24 14.18
CA LEU A 135 -23.82 19.49 14.49
C LEU A 135 -24.56 18.29 15.08
N LEU A 136 -24.29 17.08 14.66
CA LEU A 136 -24.94 15.84 15.13
C LEU A 136 -26.46 15.90 15.04
N GLU A 137 -26.99 16.25 13.87
CA GLU A 137 -28.45 16.32 13.64
C GLU A 137 -29.07 14.91 13.57
N ASP A 138 -30.22 14.68 14.19
CA ASP A 138 -30.88 13.37 14.29
C ASP A 138 -31.07 12.71 12.91
N LYS A 139 -31.54 13.49 11.92
CA LYS A 139 -31.77 12.98 10.56
C LYS A 139 -30.49 12.51 9.86
N GLU A 140 -29.37 13.19 10.07
CA GLU A 140 -28.10 12.81 9.49
C GLU A 140 -27.53 11.59 10.22
N ILE A 141 -27.76 11.47 11.53
CA ILE A 141 -27.42 10.27 12.31
C ILE A 141 -28.17 9.05 11.75
N ASP A 142 -29.47 9.15 11.56
CA ASP A 142 -30.28 8.04 11.04
C ASP A 142 -29.86 7.62 9.63
N LYS A 143 -29.51 8.58 8.78
CA LYS A 143 -28.98 8.31 7.44
C LYS A 143 -27.64 7.57 7.50
N GLU A 144 -26.75 7.96 8.39
CA GLU A 144 -25.40 7.43 8.49
C GLU A 144 -25.35 6.00 9.05
N ARG A 145 -26.36 5.56 9.82
CA ARG A 145 -26.46 4.17 10.31
C ARG A 145 -26.33 3.15 9.20
N GLY A 146 -27.03 3.35 8.08
CA GLY A 146 -26.96 2.47 6.91
C GLY A 146 -25.58 2.45 6.26
N VAL A 147 -24.91 3.60 6.15
CA VAL A 147 -23.57 3.70 5.55
C VAL A 147 -22.54 2.92 6.39
N ILE A 148 -22.58 3.08 7.71
CA ILE A 148 -21.69 2.35 8.63
C ILE A 148 -21.97 0.86 8.63
N HIS A 149 -23.25 0.47 8.54
CA HIS A 149 -23.63 -0.94 8.44
C HIS A 149 -23.07 -1.59 7.15
N GLU A 150 -23.16 -0.90 6.01
CA GLU A 150 -22.57 -1.38 4.76
C GLU A 150 -21.03 -1.38 4.79
N GLU A 151 -20.39 -0.46 5.49
CA GLU A 151 -18.96 -0.50 5.73
C GLU A 151 -18.56 -1.71 6.56
N TRP A 152 -19.27 -1.99 7.66
CA TRP A 152 -19.05 -3.19 8.46
C TRP A 152 -19.19 -4.46 7.62
N ARG A 153 -20.25 -4.55 6.80
CA ARG A 153 -20.49 -5.66 5.89
C ARG A 153 -19.31 -5.85 4.92
N THR A 154 -18.92 -4.78 4.26
CA THR A 154 -17.82 -4.78 3.27
C THR A 154 -16.49 -5.14 3.89
N ARG A 155 -16.19 -4.65 5.09
CA ARG A 155 -14.94 -4.95 5.81
C ARG A 155 -14.87 -6.38 6.31
N ARG A 156 -16.01 -7.01 6.65
CA ARG A 156 -16.05 -8.40 7.11
C ARG A 156 -16.14 -9.40 5.99
N ALA A 157 -16.82 -9.08 4.90
CA ALA A 157 -16.99 -9.98 3.78
C ALA A 157 -15.65 -10.24 3.05
N GLY A 158 -15.30 -11.52 2.90
CA GLY A 158 -14.04 -11.92 2.29
C GLY A 158 -12.77 -11.54 3.09
N MET A 159 -12.91 -11.14 4.35
CA MET A 159 -11.80 -10.78 5.25
C MET A 159 -11.78 -11.67 6.49
N ALA A 160 -11.51 -12.97 6.29
CA ALA A 160 -11.41 -13.97 7.35
C ALA A 160 -10.52 -13.51 8.52
N MET A 161 -9.35 -12.91 8.23
CA MET A 161 -8.43 -12.41 9.26
C MET A 161 -9.07 -11.35 10.16
N GLN A 162 -9.95 -10.49 9.64
CA GLN A 162 -10.66 -9.50 10.44
C GLN A 162 -11.58 -10.20 11.45
N ARG A 163 -12.40 -11.13 10.99
CA ARG A 163 -13.33 -11.90 11.84
C ARG A 163 -12.60 -12.68 12.92
N MET A 164 -11.53 -13.38 12.52
CA MET A 164 -10.73 -14.18 13.47
C MET A 164 -9.99 -13.29 14.48
N THR A 165 -9.49 -12.13 14.07
CA THR A 165 -8.86 -11.17 14.98
C THR A 165 -9.85 -10.65 16.01
N GLU A 166 -11.07 -10.32 15.60
CA GLU A 166 -12.13 -9.91 16.52
C GLU A 166 -12.41 -11.01 17.57
N ASN A 167 -12.43 -12.27 17.15
CA ASN A 167 -12.73 -13.42 18.03
C ASN A 167 -11.60 -13.70 19.05
N VAL A 168 -10.34 -13.47 18.71
CA VAL A 168 -9.23 -13.75 19.64
C VAL A 168 -9.05 -12.66 20.70
N MET A 169 -9.49 -11.43 20.44
CA MET A 169 -9.25 -10.28 21.33
C MET A 169 -9.72 -10.51 22.78
N PRO A 170 -10.91 -11.06 23.06
CA PRO A 170 -11.33 -11.32 24.42
C PRO A 170 -10.43 -12.30 25.19
N ARG A 171 -9.72 -13.19 24.49
CA ARG A 171 -8.80 -14.16 25.13
C ARG A 171 -7.42 -13.55 25.39
N ILE A 172 -6.86 -12.86 24.38
CA ILE A 172 -5.50 -12.32 24.45
C ILE A 172 -5.39 -11.06 25.32
N TYR A 173 -6.51 -10.33 25.49
CA TYR A 173 -6.59 -9.12 26.29
C TYR A 173 -7.39 -9.30 27.60
N LYS A 174 -7.63 -10.55 28.04
CA LYS A 174 -8.43 -10.84 29.21
C LYS A 174 -8.02 -10.00 30.42
N GLY A 175 -8.99 -9.29 30.99
CA GLY A 175 -8.80 -8.38 32.12
C GLY A 175 -8.38 -6.95 31.70
N SER A 176 -8.35 -6.64 30.42
CA SER A 176 -8.10 -5.29 29.89
C SER A 176 -9.32 -4.78 29.13
N LYS A 177 -9.49 -3.46 29.06
CA LYS A 177 -10.53 -2.86 28.20
C LYS A 177 -10.30 -3.12 26.71
N TYR A 178 -9.10 -3.54 26.31
CA TYR A 178 -8.80 -3.94 24.92
C TYR A 178 -9.54 -5.22 24.48
N GLU A 179 -10.16 -5.97 25.39
CA GLU A 179 -10.97 -7.16 25.04
C GLU A 179 -12.06 -6.84 24.01
N ASP A 180 -12.60 -5.62 24.07
CA ASP A 180 -13.80 -5.24 23.34
C ASP A 180 -13.80 -3.74 23.02
N CYS A 181 -12.90 -3.34 22.13
CA CYS A 181 -12.64 -1.93 21.84
C CYS A 181 -12.46 -1.60 20.35
N LEU A 182 -12.79 -2.53 19.45
CA LEU A 182 -12.58 -2.27 18.02
C LEU A 182 -13.51 -1.16 17.52
N PRO A 183 -13.01 -0.22 16.69
CA PRO A 183 -13.75 0.98 16.30
C PRO A 183 -15.06 0.74 15.56
N ILE A 184 -15.15 -0.35 14.79
CA ILE A 184 -16.39 -0.68 14.08
C ILE A 184 -17.56 -0.97 15.05
N GLY A 185 -17.26 -1.38 16.28
CA GLY A 185 -18.21 -1.57 17.36
C GLY A 185 -19.21 -2.69 17.15
N SER A 186 -20.39 -2.50 17.73
CA SER A 186 -21.53 -3.42 17.66
C SER A 186 -22.61 -2.86 16.74
N MET A 187 -23.01 -3.61 15.71
CA MET A 187 -24.07 -3.18 14.81
C MET A 187 -25.42 -3.05 15.52
N GLU A 188 -25.68 -3.88 16.54
CA GLU A 188 -26.87 -3.73 17.39
C GLU A 188 -26.94 -2.34 18.04
N ILE A 189 -25.80 -1.83 18.51
CA ILE A 189 -25.70 -0.48 19.05
C ILE A 189 -25.77 0.55 17.94
N VAL A 190 -24.99 0.42 16.88
CA VAL A 190 -24.95 1.36 15.75
C VAL A 190 -26.34 1.59 15.14
N ASP A 191 -27.12 0.53 15.00
CA ASP A 191 -28.46 0.62 14.41
C ASP A 191 -29.49 1.26 15.37
N ASN A 192 -29.30 1.19 16.70
CA ASN A 192 -30.36 1.50 17.69
C ASN A 192 -29.97 2.51 18.77
N PHE A 193 -28.74 3.02 18.83
CA PHE A 193 -28.34 3.93 19.91
C PHE A 193 -29.21 5.20 19.96
N PRO A 194 -29.57 5.72 21.15
CA PRO A 194 -30.20 7.02 21.31
C PRO A 194 -29.25 8.14 20.88
N TYR A 195 -29.72 9.13 20.14
CA TYR A 195 -28.89 10.25 19.67
C TYR A 195 -28.07 10.92 20.78
N GLN A 196 -28.59 10.92 22.00
CA GLN A 196 -27.90 11.51 23.15
C GLN A 196 -26.60 10.79 23.47
N ASP A 197 -26.51 9.47 23.27
CA ASP A 197 -25.28 8.69 23.55
C ASP A 197 -24.10 9.14 22.69
N LEU A 198 -24.36 9.50 21.44
CA LEU A 198 -23.34 10.06 20.53
C LEU A 198 -22.95 11.48 20.98
N ARG A 199 -23.93 12.30 21.36
CA ARG A 199 -23.68 13.66 21.86
C ARG A 199 -22.93 13.64 23.18
N ASP A 200 -23.22 12.69 24.08
CA ASP A 200 -22.50 12.50 25.35
C ASP A 200 -21.03 12.14 25.12
N TYR A 201 -20.77 11.22 24.16
CA TYR A 201 -19.41 10.86 23.77
C TYR A 201 -18.65 12.07 23.21
N TYR A 202 -19.27 12.81 22.30
CA TYR A 202 -18.70 14.00 21.69
C TYR A 202 -18.38 15.08 22.74
N GLN A 203 -19.32 15.45 23.57
CA GLN A 203 -19.14 16.48 24.61
C GLN A 203 -18.07 16.11 25.65
N LYS A 204 -17.97 14.82 25.98
CA LYS A 204 -17.00 14.31 26.95
C LYS A 204 -15.58 14.34 26.44
N TRP A 205 -15.37 13.98 25.15
CA TRP A 205 -14.04 13.66 24.64
C TRP A 205 -13.49 14.63 23.60
N TYR A 206 -14.33 15.34 22.82
CA TYR A 206 -13.86 16.29 21.81
C TYR A 206 -13.55 17.64 22.46
N ARG A 207 -12.35 17.73 23.03
CA ARG A 207 -11.90 18.87 23.79
C ARG A 207 -10.44 19.24 23.50
N PRO A 208 -10.08 20.53 23.59
CA PRO A 208 -8.80 21.04 23.09
C PRO A 208 -7.57 20.45 23.77
N ASP A 209 -7.66 20.00 25.02
CA ASP A 209 -6.51 19.38 25.72
C ASP A 209 -6.14 17.99 25.20
N LEU A 210 -7.01 17.35 24.44
CA LEU A 210 -6.78 16.06 23.76
C LEU A 210 -6.52 16.22 22.25
N GLN A 211 -6.37 17.45 21.75
CA GLN A 211 -6.30 17.74 20.31
C GLN A 211 -5.00 18.46 19.93
N ALA A 212 -4.54 18.17 18.70
CA ALA A 212 -3.46 18.93 18.09
C ALA A 212 -3.79 19.28 16.64
N ILE A 213 -3.44 20.50 16.24
CA ILE A 213 -3.49 20.99 14.87
C ILE A 213 -2.12 20.80 14.25
N VAL A 214 -2.07 20.22 13.05
CA VAL A 214 -0.85 20.08 12.28
C VAL A 214 -1.04 20.70 10.90
N ILE A 215 -0.18 21.65 10.54
CA ILE A 215 -0.21 22.30 9.22
C ILE A 215 1.20 22.30 8.65
N VAL A 216 1.35 21.67 7.49
CA VAL A 216 2.60 21.56 6.76
C VAL A 216 2.39 21.93 5.31
N GLY A 217 3.25 22.74 4.74
CA GLY A 217 3.20 23.08 3.34
C GLY A 217 3.87 24.42 3.00
N ASP A 218 3.54 24.95 1.86
CA ASP A 218 4.05 26.26 1.39
C ASP A 218 3.30 27.40 2.09
N ILE A 219 3.56 27.54 3.38
CA ILE A 219 2.88 28.48 4.28
C ILE A 219 3.85 29.46 4.93
N ASP A 220 3.35 30.64 5.25
CA ASP A 220 3.97 31.57 6.18
C ASP A 220 3.61 31.17 7.62
N VAL A 221 4.57 30.54 8.31
CA VAL A 221 4.39 29.97 9.65
C VAL A 221 3.94 31.02 10.66
N ASP A 222 4.49 32.24 10.62
CA ASP A 222 4.15 33.32 11.56
C ASP A 222 2.71 33.80 11.38
N LYS A 223 2.25 33.93 10.12
CA LYS A 223 0.86 34.32 9.83
C LYS A 223 -0.11 33.23 10.23
N VAL A 224 0.20 31.97 9.93
CA VAL A 224 -0.66 30.82 10.29
C VAL A 224 -0.75 30.70 11.81
N GLU A 225 0.36 30.83 12.55
CA GLU A 225 0.37 30.79 14.01
C GLU A 225 -0.54 31.85 14.64
N LYS A 226 -0.48 33.09 14.11
CA LYS A 226 -1.35 34.16 14.57
C LYS A 226 -2.85 33.85 14.36
N LYS A 227 -3.17 33.27 13.18
CA LYS A 227 -4.54 32.86 12.87
C LYS A 227 -5.03 31.74 13.80
N ILE A 228 -4.18 30.72 14.04
CA ILE A 228 -4.49 29.64 14.99
C ILE A 228 -4.77 30.21 16.38
N LYS A 229 -3.86 31.04 16.92
CA LYS A 229 -4.03 31.67 18.22
C LYS A 229 -5.32 32.48 18.30
N LYS A 230 -5.70 33.21 17.26
CA LYS A 230 -6.93 33.99 17.20
C LYS A 230 -8.20 33.13 17.14
N LEU A 231 -8.20 32.06 16.34
CA LEU A 231 -9.39 31.24 16.09
C LEU A 231 -9.63 30.22 17.19
N PHE A 232 -8.63 29.38 17.48
CA PHE A 232 -8.77 28.23 18.36
C PHE A 232 -8.74 28.57 19.86
N SER A 233 -8.20 29.72 20.25
CA SER A 233 -8.29 30.19 21.65
C SER A 233 -9.71 30.53 22.10
N LYS A 234 -10.67 30.62 21.16
CA LYS A 234 -12.10 30.81 21.46
C LYS A 234 -12.80 29.54 21.91
N ILE A 235 -12.22 28.38 21.63
CA ILE A 235 -12.75 27.09 22.08
C ILE A 235 -12.61 27.05 23.62
N PRO A 236 -13.69 26.75 24.36
CA PRO A 236 -13.65 26.77 25.82
C PRO A 236 -12.65 25.77 26.39
N LYS A 237 -11.95 26.15 27.45
CA LYS A 237 -11.18 25.20 28.24
C LYS A 237 -12.16 24.27 28.97
N PRO A 238 -11.95 22.93 28.93
CA PRO A 238 -12.85 22.00 29.61
C PRO A 238 -12.83 22.25 31.14
N LYS A 239 -14.03 22.19 31.74
CA LYS A 239 -14.23 22.27 33.20
C LYS A 239 -14.36 20.85 33.74
N ASN A 240 -13.53 20.49 34.72
CA ASN A 240 -13.55 19.14 35.33
C ASN A 240 -13.55 18.02 34.28
N PRO A 241 -12.56 17.99 33.38
CA PRO A 241 -12.56 17.03 32.30
C PRO A 241 -12.39 15.61 32.82
N ALA A 242 -13.07 14.65 32.17
CA ALA A 242 -12.83 13.25 32.44
C ALA A 242 -11.37 12.88 32.15
N GLU A 243 -10.78 12.03 32.96
CA GLU A 243 -9.41 11.57 32.76
C GLU A 243 -9.30 10.73 31.48
N ARG A 244 -8.27 10.96 30.66
CA ARG A 244 -7.90 10.11 29.54
C ARG A 244 -7.05 8.95 30.03
N VAL A 245 -7.70 7.86 30.40
CA VAL A 245 -7.01 6.66 30.91
C VAL A 245 -6.39 5.85 29.76
N TYR A 246 -5.13 5.46 29.92
CA TYR A 246 -4.47 4.44 29.09
C TYR A 246 -4.57 3.11 29.82
N TYR A 247 -5.39 2.21 29.28
CA TYR A 247 -5.71 0.94 29.96
C TYR A 247 -4.55 -0.03 29.88
N PRO A 248 -4.16 -0.67 31.00
CA PRO A 248 -3.09 -1.68 31.00
C PRO A 248 -3.55 -2.98 30.34
N VAL A 249 -2.58 -3.71 29.82
CA VAL A 249 -2.75 -5.11 29.41
C VAL A 249 -2.02 -5.99 30.41
N PRO A 250 -2.71 -6.88 31.12
CA PRO A 250 -2.10 -7.76 32.12
C PRO A 250 -1.01 -8.67 31.53
N ASP A 251 0.00 -8.95 32.33
CA ASP A 251 0.93 -10.04 32.06
C ASP A 251 0.28 -11.41 32.31
N ASN A 252 0.80 -12.44 31.70
CA ASN A 252 0.39 -13.81 31.94
C ASN A 252 1.59 -14.68 32.36
N GLU A 253 1.38 -15.49 33.40
CA GLU A 253 2.40 -16.45 33.90
C GLU A 253 2.51 -17.63 32.94
N GLU A 254 1.37 -18.18 32.53
CA GLU A 254 1.31 -19.25 31.54
C GLU A 254 1.07 -18.71 30.14
N MET A 255 1.63 -19.41 29.15
CA MET A 255 1.39 -19.08 27.74
C MET A 255 -0.11 -19.16 27.43
N ILE A 256 -0.65 -18.06 26.89
CA ILE A 256 -2.01 -18.03 26.33
C ILE A 256 -1.93 -18.61 24.92
N VAL A 257 -2.72 -19.63 24.65
CA VAL A 257 -2.85 -20.21 23.28
C VAL A 257 -4.28 -20.04 22.83
N THR A 258 -4.48 -19.64 21.59
CA THR A 258 -5.81 -19.54 20.99
C THR A 258 -5.75 -19.91 19.52
N ILE A 259 -6.79 -20.64 19.08
CA ILE A 259 -6.93 -21.09 17.69
C ILE A 259 -8.24 -20.56 17.16
N GLU A 260 -8.16 -19.85 16.04
CA GLU A 260 -9.34 -19.39 15.30
C GLU A 260 -9.37 -19.99 13.90
N LYS A 261 -10.57 -20.37 13.47
CA LYS A 261 -10.83 -20.98 12.18
C LYS A 261 -11.87 -20.18 11.41
N ASP A 262 -11.66 -20.09 10.11
CA ASP A 262 -12.62 -19.46 9.22
C ASP A 262 -12.64 -20.20 7.88
N ALA A 263 -13.84 -20.44 7.35
CA ALA A 263 -14.00 -21.18 6.09
C ALA A 263 -13.40 -20.44 4.87
N GLU A 264 -13.25 -19.12 4.97
CA GLU A 264 -12.67 -18.29 3.93
C GLU A 264 -11.16 -18.03 4.10
N GLN A 265 -10.54 -18.58 5.16
CA GLN A 265 -9.10 -18.48 5.40
C GLN A 265 -8.33 -19.48 4.55
N PRO A 266 -7.45 -19.04 3.62
CA PRO A 266 -6.77 -19.98 2.72
C PRO A 266 -5.49 -20.59 3.28
N ILE A 267 -4.86 -19.96 4.28
CA ILE A 267 -3.53 -20.33 4.80
C ILE A 267 -3.52 -20.42 6.32
N VAL A 268 -2.57 -21.19 6.85
CA VAL A 268 -2.34 -21.28 8.30
C VAL A 268 -1.30 -20.25 8.71
N LEU A 269 -1.64 -19.39 9.67
CA LEU A 269 -0.76 -18.37 10.25
C LEU A 269 -0.61 -18.62 11.74
N ALA A 270 0.63 -18.72 12.20
CA ALA A 270 0.97 -18.79 13.61
C ALA A 270 1.69 -17.51 14.04
N HIS A 271 1.25 -16.90 15.13
CA HIS A 271 1.89 -15.73 15.72
C HIS A 271 2.25 -16.00 17.18
N LEU A 272 3.54 -16.02 17.49
CA LEU A 272 4.03 -16.11 18.86
C LEU A 272 4.48 -14.72 19.31
N TYR A 273 3.81 -14.19 20.32
CA TYR A 273 4.11 -12.89 20.93
C TYR A 273 4.79 -13.08 22.26
N MET A 274 5.81 -12.32 22.53
CA MET A 274 6.53 -12.20 23.80
C MET A 274 6.32 -10.77 24.30
N LYS A 275 5.37 -10.60 25.23
CA LYS A 275 4.91 -9.27 25.66
C LYS A 275 5.92 -8.58 26.57
N ARG A 276 6.00 -7.28 26.46
CA ARG A 276 6.70 -6.36 27.36
C ARG A 276 5.90 -5.05 27.50
N ASP A 277 6.20 -4.29 28.54
CA ASP A 277 5.58 -2.96 28.68
C ASP A 277 6.08 -2.02 27.58
N ALA A 278 5.16 -1.22 27.03
CA ALA A 278 5.54 -0.17 26.10
C ALA A 278 6.28 0.95 26.84
N THR A 279 7.26 1.56 26.17
CA THR A 279 7.92 2.76 26.71
C THR A 279 6.90 3.89 26.87
N PRO A 280 6.74 4.48 28.08
CA PRO A 280 5.86 5.62 28.29
C PRO A 280 6.17 6.79 27.34
N ASP A 281 5.13 7.48 26.88
CA ASP A 281 5.26 8.56 25.88
C ASP A 281 6.23 9.67 26.31
N ASP A 282 6.24 10.02 27.59
CA ASP A 282 7.12 11.05 28.16
C ASP A 282 8.59 10.63 28.23
N GLN A 283 8.90 9.34 28.12
CA GLN A 283 10.26 8.79 28.12
C GLN A 283 10.83 8.59 26.72
N LYS A 284 10.00 8.62 25.68
CA LYS A 284 10.44 8.39 24.29
C LYS A 284 11.34 9.48 23.73
N ASN A 285 11.25 10.71 24.24
CA ASN A 285 12.15 11.80 23.85
C ASN A 285 13.52 11.71 24.53
N SER A 286 14.17 10.55 24.47
CA SER A 286 15.46 10.25 25.11
C SER A 286 16.43 9.53 24.18
N GLU A 287 17.76 9.72 24.40
CA GLU A 287 18.80 8.97 23.69
C GLU A 287 18.70 7.47 23.96
N LYS A 288 18.25 7.09 25.18
CA LYS A 288 18.03 5.68 25.52
C LYS A 288 16.99 5.06 24.62
N TYR A 289 15.83 5.71 24.45
CA TYR A 289 14.78 5.21 23.58
C TYR A 289 15.26 4.99 22.13
N LEU A 290 15.98 5.97 21.56
CA LEU A 290 16.52 5.83 20.21
C LEU A 290 17.58 4.73 20.10
N ARG A 291 18.34 4.48 21.19
CA ARG A 291 19.32 3.39 21.24
C ARG A 291 18.62 2.04 21.29
N ASP A 292 17.62 1.89 22.13
CA ASP A 292 16.82 0.68 22.26
C ASP A 292 16.11 0.34 20.93
N ASP A 293 15.45 1.32 20.28
CA ASP A 293 14.84 1.14 18.95
C ASP A 293 15.88 0.73 17.88
N TYR A 294 17.06 1.33 17.92
CA TYR A 294 18.14 0.97 17.01
C TYR A 294 18.55 -0.50 17.20
N ILE A 295 18.72 -0.95 18.45
CA ILE A 295 19.12 -2.33 18.78
C ILE A 295 18.01 -3.31 18.41
N ASP A 296 16.75 -3.05 18.76
CA ASP A 296 15.59 -3.88 18.39
C ASP A 296 15.52 -4.09 16.87
N GLY A 297 15.75 -3.04 16.12
CA GLY A 297 15.79 -3.13 14.68
C GLY A 297 16.99 -3.90 14.12
N LEU A 298 18.15 -3.88 14.77
CA LEU A 298 19.29 -4.75 14.40
C LEU A 298 18.95 -6.22 14.64
N ILE A 299 18.38 -6.54 15.81
CA ILE A 299 17.94 -7.90 16.17
C ILE A 299 16.94 -8.43 15.13
N GLY A 300 15.90 -7.65 14.83
CA GLY A 300 14.90 -8.01 13.82
C GLY A 300 15.52 -8.26 12.44
N SER A 301 16.44 -7.41 12.00
CA SER A 301 17.12 -7.56 10.70
C SER A 301 17.94 -8.84 10.62
N MET A 302 18.76 -9.14 11.63
CA MET A 302 19.61 -10.33 11.66
C MET A 302 18.79 -11.63 11.77
N LEU A 303 17.74 -11.61 12.59
CA LEU A 303 16.84 -12.76 12.74
C LEU A 303 16.10 -13.08 11.44
N ASN A 304 15.58 -12.04 10.77
CA ASN A 304 14.88 -12.21 9.50
C ASN A 304 15.79 -12.73 8.39
N ASP A 305 17.09 -12.41 8.41
CA ASP A 305 18.05 -12.98 7.48
C ASP A 305 18.21 -14.50 7.71
N ARG A 306 18.31 -14.95 8.98
CA ARG A 306 18.35 -16.39 9.32
C ARG A 306 17.07 -17.11 8.89
N LEU A 307 15.90 -16.55 9.18
CA LEU A 307 14.59 -17.14 8.80
C LEU A 307 14.45 -17.25 7.28
N SER A 308 14.92 -16.23 6.55
CA SER A 308 14.87 -16.20 5.08
C SER A 308 15.74 -17.30 4.45
N ASN A 309 16.84 -17.70 5.08
CA ASN A 309 17.69 -18.79 4.58
C ASN A 309 16.95 -20.13 4.60
N LEU A 310 16.11 -20.40 5.61
CA LEU A 310 15.31 -21.64 5.65
C LEU A 310 14.25 -21.71 4.54
N ARG A 311 13.76 -20.56 4.07
CA ARG A 311 12.82 -20.48 2.94
C ARG A 311 13.44 -20.95 1.63
N GLN A 312 14.75 -20.92 1.50
CA GLN A 312 15.47 -21.30 0.28
C GLN A 312 15.83 -22.79 0.19
N LEU A 313 15.54 -23.57 1.22
CA LEU A 313 15.72 -25.02 1.18
C LEU A 313 14.79 -25.65 0.14
N ALA A 314 15.19 -26.77 -0.48
CA ALA A 314 14.36 -27.48 -1.45
C ALA A 314 12.98 -27.84 -0.92
N ASN A 315 12.90 -28.22 0.35
CA ASN A 315 11.65 -28.39 1.09
C ASN A 315 11.62 -27.41 2.27
N PRO A 316 11.21 -26.14 2.06
CA PRO A 316 11.22 -25.18 3.15
C PRO A 316 10.20 -25.59 4.24
N PRO A 317 10.53 -25.39 5.52
CA PRO A 317 9.64 -25.80 6.62
C PRO A 317 8.36 -24.96 6.71
N PHE A 318 8.38 -23.75 6.18
CA PHE A 318 7.26 -22.80 6.14
C PHE A 318 7.24 -22.04 4.81
N MET A 319 6.17 -21.34 4.51
CA MET A 319 6.07 -20.47 3.33
C MET A 319 6.84 -19.18 3.56
N SER A 320 6.70 -18.58 4.75
CA SER A 320 7.47 -17.42 5.21
C SER A 320 7.49 -17.35 6.73
N ALA A 321 8.52 -16.74 7.28
CA ALA A 321 8.58 -16.39 8.69
C ALA A 321 9.30 -15.06 8.90
N SER A 322 8.90 -14.31 9.93
CA SER A 322 9.52 -13.04 10.29
C SER A 322 9.39 -12.75 11.78
N GLY A 323 10.39 -12.05 12.34
CA GLY A 323 10.39 -11.58 13.72
C GLY A 323 10.54 -10.06 13.78
N ARG A 324 9.76 -9.39 14.65
CA ARG A 324 9.88 -7.94 14.87
C ARG A 324 9.39 -7.54 16.25
N ALA A 325 9.96 -6.46 16.81
CA ALA A 325 9.40 -5.76 17.94
C ALA A 325 8.37 -4.71 17.49
N GLY A 326 7.35 -4.47 18.30
CA GLY A 326 6.32 -3.47 18.03
C GLY A 326 5.15 -3.58 19.00
N SER A 327 4.06 -2.85 18.73
CA SER A 327 2.84 -2.91 19.55
C SER A 327 2.27 -4.33 19.60
N PHE A 328 1.75 -4.73 20.75
CA PHE A 328 0.99 -5.97 20.91
C PHE A 328 -0.43 -5.76 20.40
N PHE A 329 -0.71 -6.25 19.19
CA PHE A 329 -1.94 -6.02 18.42
C PHE A 329 -2.29 -4.52 18.34
N VAL A 330 -3.38 -4.12 19.01
CA VAL A 330 -3.89 -2.74 18.99
C VAL A 330 -3.60 -1.98 20.28
N SER A 331 -2.91 -2.58 21.24
CA SER A 331 -2.65 -1.95 22.53
C SER A 331 -1.57 -0.88 22.43
N ARG A 332 -1.75 0.19 23.20
CA ARG A 332 -0.81 1.27 23.32
C ARG A 332 0.16 1.09 24.50
N THR A 333 -0.29 0.35 25.51
CA THR A 333 0.43 0.15 26.77
C THR A 333 1.28 -1.11 26.82
N LYS A 334 1.15 -1.96 25.77
CA LYS A 334 1.88 -3.22 25.67
C LYS A 334 2.51 -3.36 24.30
N GLU A 335 3.79 -3.69 24.28
CA GLU A 335 4.54 -4.10 23.12
C GLU A 335 4.81 -5.61 23.16
N ALA A 336 5.28 -6.15 22.05
CA ALA A 336 5.75 -7.52 21.98
C ALA A 336 6.85 -7.68 20.92
N PHE A 337 7.74 -8.63 21.15
CA PHE A 337 8.41 -9.28 20.04
C PHE A 337 7.47 -10.32 19.44
N ALA A 338 7.18 -10.19 18.15
CA ALA A 338 6.27 -11.07 17.43
C ALA A 338 7.02 -11.92 16.40
N LEU A 339 6.94 -13.25 16.55
CA LEU A 339 7.33 -14.22 15.52
C LEU A 339 6.09 -14.61 14.74
N SER A 340 6.05 -14.27 13.46
CA SER A 340 4.95 -14.60 12.54
C SER A 340 5.40 -15.67 11.56
N VAL A 341 4.63 -16.76 11.44
CA VAL A 341 4.96 -17.90 10.58
C VAL A 341 3.76 -18.23 9.69
N SER A 342 3.94 -18.17 8.38
CA SER A 342 3.00 -18.73 7.42
C SER A 342 3.34 -20.19 7.20
N CYS A 343 2.57 -21.06 7.83
CA CYS A 343 2.83 -22.51 7.84
C CYS A 343 2.33 -23.18 6.57
N LYS A 344 2.95 -24.27 6.19
CA LYS A 344 2.36 -25.21 5.24
C LYS A 344 1.27 -26.01 5.96
N GLN A 345 0.13 -26.19 5.32
CA GLN A 345 -0.99 -26.92 5.92
C GLN A 345 -0.64 -28.37 6.27
N GLU A 346 0.17 -29.00 5.43
CA GLU A 346 0.65 -30.37 5.61
C GLU A 346 1.72 -30.52 6.70
N ASN A 347 2.29 -29.43 7.20
CA ASN A 347 3.38 -29.43 8.18
C ASN A 347 3.37 -28.21 9.11
N ILE A 348 2.26 -27.95 9.78
CA ILE A 348 2.07 -26.79 10.66
C ILE A 348 3.10 -26.78 11.80
N LEU A 349 3.20 -27.93 12.51
CA LEU A 349 4.10 -28.06 13.66
C LEU A 349 5.57 -27.94 13.23
N GLY A 350 5.97 -28.57 12.13
CA GLY A 350 7.34 -28.48 11.64
C GLY A 350 7.73 -27.05 11.23
N GLY A 351 6.80 -26.30 10.67
CA GLY A 351 6.99 -24.88 10.37
C GLY A 351 7.19 -24.03 11.63
N LEU A 352 6.36 -24.24 12.63
CA LEU A 352 6.44 -23.54 13.91
C LEU A 352 7.73 -23.91 14.67
N ILE A 353 8.04 -25.21 14.80
CA ILE A 353 9.28 -25.70 15.42
C ILE A 353 10.50 -25.05 14.76
N SER A 354 10.58 -25.08 13.43
CA SER A 354 11.73 -24.54 12.71
C SER A 354 11.91 -23.03 12.94
N ALA A 355 10.82 -22.26 12.95
CA ALA A 355 10.89 -20.82 13.20
C ALA A 355 11.26 -20.50 14.65
N VAL A 356 10.67 -21.21 15.64
CA VAL A 356 11.00 -21.07 17.06
C VAL A 356 12.45 -21.49 17.33
N SER A 357 12.95 -22.54 16.67
CA SER A 357 14.34 -22.97 16.80
C SER A 357 15.34 -21.89 16.40
N VAL A 358 15.07 -21.13 15.32
CA VAL A 358 15.92 -20.02 14.90
C VAL A 358 15.91 -18.88 15.94
N VAL A 359 14.74 -18.59 16.50
CA VAL A 359 14.58 -17.55 17.54
C VAL A 359 15.32 -17.97 18.81
N GLU A 360 15.17 -19.23 19.25
CA GLU A 360 15.85 -19.78 20.42
C GLU A 360 17.36 -19.88 20.23
N GLN A 361 17.83 -20.26 19.05
CA GLN A 361 19.27 -20.24 18.73
C GLN A 361 19.84 -18.83 18.90
N ALA A 362 19.11 -17.79 18.43
CA ALA A 362 19.53 -16.41 18.62
C ALA A 362 19.50 -16.00 20.11
N ARG A 363 18.50 -16.45 20.88
CA ARG A 363 18.43 -16.18 22.30
C ARG A 363 19.58 -16.85 23.09
N GLN A 364 19.92 -18.09 22.76
CA GLN A 364 20.96 -18.88 23.45
C GLN A 364 22.38 -18.39 23.15
N HIS A 365 22.67 -18.14 21.89
CA HIS A 365 24.03 -17.88 21.38
C HIS A 365 24.24 -16.48 20.85
N GLY A 366 23.18 -15.69 20.71
CA GLY A 366 23.26 -14.37 20.09
C GLY A 366 23.51 -14.40 18.57
N PHE A 367 24.01 -13.30 18.09
CA PHE A 367 24.39 -13.07 16.69
C PHE A 367 25.90 -13.03 16.55
N THR A 368 26.37 -13.12 15.32
CA THR A 368 27.80 -13.04 14.98
C THR A 368 28.22 -11.59 14.64
N ALA A 369 29.51 -11.31 14.68
CA ALA A 369 30.05 -10.00 14.31
C ALA A 369 29.76 -9.66 12.84
N SER A 370 29.76 -10.65 11.94
CA SER A 370 29.46 -10.46 10.53
C SER A 370 27.97 -10.12 10.29
N GLU A 371 27.03 -10.77 11.00
CA GLU A 371 25.60 -10.41 10.96
C GLU A 371 25.38 -8.98 11.45
N LEU A 372 25.95 -8.62 12.60
CA LEU A 372 25.88 -7.25 13.14
C LEU A 372 26.44 -6.22 12.17
N GLY A 373 27.60 -6.49 11.58
CA GLY A 373 28.23 -5.61 10.60
C GLY A 373 27.33 -5.37 9.38
N ARG A 374 26.62 -6.39 8.88
CA ARG A 374 25.66 -6.25 7.79
C ARG A 374 24.43 -5.42 8.22
N ALA A 375 23.83 -5.73 9.36
CA ALA A 375 22.66 -5.02 9.85
C ALA A 375 22.95 -3.53 10.08
N LYS A 376 24.11 -3.19 10.62
CA LYS A 376 24.60 -1.81 10.79
C LYS A 376 24.74 -1.10 9.44
N ARG A 377 25.38 -1.73 8.45
CA ARG A 377 25.53 -1.15 7.11
C ARG A 377 24.18 -0.84 6.46
N ILE A 378 23.20 -1.73 6.57
CA ILE A 378 21.84 -1.50 6.07
C ILE A 378 21.22 -0.25 6.70
N ARG A 379 21.28 -0.13 8.03
CA ARG A 379 20.74 1.01 8.76
C ARG A 379 21.45 2.32 8.42
N LEU A 380 22.78 2.30 8.36
CA LEU A 380 23.57 3.48 8.02
C LEU A 380 23.24 3.96 6.59
N THR A 381 23.24 3.05 5.60
CA THR A 381 22.87 3.39 4.21
C THR A 381 21.47 3.99 4.12
N ALA A 382 20.50 3.42 4.82
CA ALA A 382 19.13 3.96 4.86
C ALA A 382 19.07 5.35 5.50
N SER A 383 19.88 5.61 6.54
CA SER A 383 19.96 6.91 7.22
C SER A 383 20.65 7.97 6.35
N GLU A 384 21.73 7.61 5.66
CA GLU A 384 22.41 8.49 4.70
C GLU A 384 21.48 8.89 3.55
N ARG A 385 20.74 7.93 2.99
CA ARG A 385 19.76 8.21 1.93
C ARG A 385 18.65 9.14 2.41
N ARG A 386 18.08 8.87 3.59
CA ARG A 386 17.06 9.76 4.20
C ARG A 386 17.57 11.20 4.37
N TYR A 387 18.84 11.37 4.77
CA TYR A 387 19.44 12.69 4.88
C TYR A 387 19.63 13.38 3.54
N LYS A 388 20.11 12.67 2.51
CA LYS A 388 20.24 13.23 1.16
C LYS A 388 18.92 13.69 0.59
N GLU A 389 17.86 12.90 0.76
CA GLU A 389 16.49 13.16 0.28
C GLU A 389 15.67 14.05 1.24
N ARG A 390 16.24 14.65 2.26
CA ARG A 390 15.47 15.38 3.28
C ARG A 390 14.62 16.54 2.76
N ASN A 391 15.06 17.17 1.67
CA ASN A 391 14.36 18.26 1.00
C ASN A 391 13.37 17.80 -0.07
N ASP A 392 13.35 16.49 -0.38
CA ASP A 392 12.47 15.90 -1.40
C ASP A 392 11.20 15.32 -0.79
N ARG A 393 11.05 15.40 0.54
CA ARG A 393 9.92 14.85 1.28
C ARG A 393 8.65 15.68 1.07
N ARG A 394 7.54 15.00 0.79
CA ARG A 394 6.21 15.63 0.67
C ARG A 394 5.69 16.08 2.04
N ASN A 395 4.68 16.95 2.01
CA ASN A 395 4.00 17.46 3.22
C ASN A 395 3.55 16.33 4.15
N SER A 396 2.94 15.29 3.60
CA SER A 396 2.42 14.14 4.36
C SER A 396 3.48 13.45 5.22
N HIS A 397 4.75 13.42 4.80
CA HIS A 397 5.84 12.88 5.61
C HIS A 397 6.01 13.63 6.93
N PHE A 398 6.06 14.95 6.86
CA PHE A 398 6.24 15.79 8.03
C PHE A 398 4.98 15.88 8.90
N VAL A 399 3.81 15.86 8.26
CA VAL A 399 2.54 15.74 8.99
C VAL A 399 2.53 14.47 9.83
N ASN A 400 2.89 13.32 9.26
CA ASN A 400 2.91 12.05 9.97
C ASN A 400 3.86 12.09 11.18
N GLN A 401 5.02 12.71 11.05
CA GLN A 401 5.93 12.91 12.19
C GLN A 401 5.28 13.72 13.32
N CYS A 402 4.61 14.82 12.99
CA CYS A 402 3.95 15.68 13.98
C CYS A 402 2.74 14.97 14.63
N VAL A 403 1.92 14.29 13.84
CA VAL A 403 0.79 13.51 14.32
C VAL A 403 1.25 12.39 15.26
N THR A 404 2.27 11.64 14.86
CA THR A 404 2.83 10.56 15.66
C THR A 404 3.44 11.09 16.95
N ASN A 405 4.19 12.20 16.91
CA ASN A 405 4.69 12.85 18.10
C ASN A 405 3.58 13.21 19.09
N PHE A 406 2.53 13.87 18.59
CA PHE A 406 1.39 14.22 19.44
C PHE A 406 0.73 12.99 20.03
N LEU A 407 0.43 11.98 19.21
CA LEU A 407 -0.34 10.82 19.63
C LEU A 407 0.45 9.85 20.51
N THR A 408 1.73 9.63 20.20
CA THR A 408 2.52 8.54 20.80
C THR A 408 3.83 8.98 21.46
N GLY A 409 4.13 10.27 21.51
CA GLY A 409 5.36 10.77 22.14
C GLY A 409 6.64 10.54 21.30
N GLU A 410 6.55 9.98 20.10
CA GLU A 410 7.71 9.75 19.23
C GLU A 410 8.46 11.05 18.95
N PRO A 411 9.80 11.08 19.06
CA PRO A 411 10.56 12.31 18.91
C PRO A 411 10.53 12.86 17.47
N ILE A 412 10.36 14.17 17.32
CA ILE A 412 10.56 14.88 16.05
C ILE A 412 12.00 15.37 16.00
N VAL A 413 12.87 14.64 15.34
CA VAL A 413 14.29 15.02 15.17
C VAL A 413 14.58 15.38 13.71
N SER A 414 15.54 16.27 13.49
CA SER A 414 15.98 16.63 12.15
C SER A 414 16.66 15.44 11.46
N ALA A 415 16.63 15.41 10.13
CA ALA A 415 17.32 14.39 9.34
C ALA A 415 18.83 14.38 9.61
N GLU A 416 19.42 15.57 9.88
CA GLU A 416 20.82 15.70 10.25
C GLU A 416 21.11 15.05 11.60
N PHE A 417 20.28 15.32 12.63
CA PHE A 417 20.42 14.68 13.93
C PHE A 417 20.26 13.16 13.81
N SER A 418 19.26 12.71 13.07
CA SER A 418 19.02 11.27 12.83
C SER A 418 20.23 10.58 12.22
N LEU A 419 20.87 11.20 11.19
CA LEU A 419 22.09 10.65 10.59
C LEU A 419 23.25 10.61 11.59
N LYS A 420 23.54 11.73 12.29
CA LYS A 420 24.61 11.81 13.30
C LYS A 420 24.40 10.79 14.43
N ASN A 421 23.17 10.64 14.88
CA ASN A 421 22.84 9.64 15.90
C ASN A 421 23.03 8.21 15.38
N THR A 422 22.60 7.89 14.15
CA THR A 422 22.84 6.58 13.55
C THR A 422 24.34 6.30 13.43
N GLN A 423 25.15 7.26 12.99
CA GLN A 423 26.60 7.13 12.91
C GLN A 423 27.27 6.94 14.28
N LYS A 424 26.74 7.62 15.33
CA LYS A 424 27.18 7.44 16.73
C LYS A 424 26.88 6.02 17.20
N LEU A 425 25.62 5.58 17.04
CA LEU A 425 25.18 4.25 17.45
C LEU A 425 25.89 3.13 16.68
N ASP A 426 26.16 3.32 15.40
CA ASP A 426 26.93 2.39 14.57
C ASP A 426 28.31 2.09 15.17
N ARG A 427 28.98 3.10 15.71
CA ARG A 427 30.31 2.95 16.37
C ARG A 427 30.22 2.40 17.78
N GLU A 428 29.21 2.83 18.56
CA GLU A 428 29.13 2.56 19.99
C GLU A 428 28.46 1.25 20.37
N VAL A 429 27.44 0.83 19.61
CA VAL A 429 26.68 -0.38 19.91
C VAL A 429 27.55 -1.62 19.63
N THR A 430 27.76 -2.40 20.66
CA THR A 430 28.60 -3.60 20.62
C THR A 430 27.79 -4.87 20.38
N LEU A 431 28.49 -5.94 19.96
CA LEU A 431 27.87 -7.27 19.79
C LEU A 431 27.32 -7.81 21.12
N ASP A 432 28.06 -7.64 22.21
CA ASP A 432 27.65 -8.09 23.55
C ASP A 432 26.39 -7.37 24.04
N GLU A 433 26.26 -6.07 23.71
CA GLU A 433 25.06 -5.29 24.03
C GLU A 433 23.85 -5.80 23.26
N VAL A 434 24.00 -6.01 21.94
CA VAL A 434 22.93 -6.55 21.09
C VAL A 434 22.52 -7.96 21.51
N ASN A 435 23.49 -8.82 21.84
CA ASN A 435 23.21 -10.17 22.27
C ASN A 435 22.52 -10.24 23.63
N ARG A 436 22.83 -9.30 24.55
CA ARG A 436 22.11 -9.15 25.81
C ARG A 436 20.69 -8.67 25.58
N ALA A 437 20.50 -7.64 24.77
CA ALA A 437 19.19 -7.12 24.41
C ALA A 437 18.33 -8.21 23.71
N ALA A 438 18.92 -9.03 22.86
CA ALA A 438 18.22 -10.15 22.23
C ALA A 438 17.65 -11.16 23.25
N LYS A 439 18.40 -11.43 24.33
CA LYS A 439 17.91 -12.33 25.41
C LYS A 439 16.78 -11.72 26.24
N GLU A 440 16.77 -10.39 26.37
CA GLU A 440 15.71 -9.65 27.07
C GLU A 440 14.45 -9.52 26.18
N LEU A 441 14.63 -9.31 24.88
CA LEU A 441 13.54 -9.18 23.92
C LEU A 441 12.87 -10.51 23.60
N ILE A 442 13.67 -11.57 23.44
CA ILE A 442 13.21 -12.94 23.15
C ILE A 442 13.10 -13.69 24.47
N THR A 443 11.94 -13.64 25.08
CA THR A 443 11.67 -14.25 26.40
C THR A 443 10.78 -15.47 26.30
N ASN A 444 10.93 -16.42 27.23
CA ASN A 444 10.04 -17.57 27.40
C ASN A 444 8.89 -17.28 28.38
N GLN A 445 8.73 -16.03 28.80
CA GLN A 445 7.68 -15.58 29.70
C GLN A 445 6.71 -14.66 28.98
N ASN A 446 5.52 -14.49 29.56
CA ASN A 446 4.52 -13.53 29.09
C ASN A 446 4.16 -13.73 27.60
N GLN A 447 3.96 -14.99 27.22
CA GLN A 447 3.79 -15.38 25.83
C GLN A 447 2.32 -15.56 25.45
N VAL A 448 2.01 -15.18 24.20
CA VAL A 448 0.71 -15.42 23.56
C VAL A 448 0.95 -16.08 22.22
N LEU A 449 0.34 -17.24 21.97
CA LEU A 449 0.38 -17.94 20.70
C LEU A 449 -1.00 -17.94 20.07
N VAL A 450 -1.11 -17.40 18.88
CA VAL A 450 -2.35 -17.36 18.10
C VAL A 450 -2.16 -18.16 16.82
N LEU A 451 -3.04 -19.11 16.55
CA LEU A 451 -3.08 -19.86 15.29
C LEU A 451 -4.37 -19.50 14.56
N TYR A 452 -4.22 -19.03 13.33
CA TYR A 452 -5.33 -18.80 12.41
C TYR A 452 -5.28 -19.86 11.31
N GLY A 453 -6.41 -20.47 10.98
CA GLY A 453 -6.42 -21.51 9.97
C GLY A 453 -7.74 -21.66 9.24
N PRO A 454 -7.75 -22.48 8.17
CA PRO A 454 -8.97 -22.77 7.43
C PRO A 454 -9.91 -23.68 8.25
N ASP A 455 -11.21 -23.35 8.22
CA ASP A 455 -12.28 -24.23 8.71
C ASP A 455 -12.84 -25.03 7.53
N LYS A 456 -12.15 -26.09 7.16
CA LYS A 456 -12.47 -26.92 6.00
C LYS A 456 -12.39 -28.38 6.35
N GLU A 457 -13.32 -29.17 5.84
CA GLU A 457 -13.29 -30.62 5.98
C GLU A 457 -11.96 -31.20 5.48
N GLY A 458 -11.35 -32.09 6.28
CA GLY A 458 -10.03 -32.68 5.99
C GLY A 458 -8.83 -31.81 6.45
N THR A 459 -9.02 -30.59 6.89
CA THR A 459 -7.95 -29.78 7.52
C THR A 459 -7.89 -30.08 9.02
N LYS A 460 -6.79 -30.67 9.47
CA LYS A 460 -6.54 -30.90 10.89
C LYS A 460 -5.60 -29.82 11.41
N LEU A 461 -6.11 -28.89 12.18
CA LEU A 461 -5.26 -28.00 12.98
C LEU A 461 -4.87 -28.71 14.29
N PRO A 462 -3.66 -28.50 14.82
CA PRO A 462 -3.27 -28.96 16.14
C PRO A 462 -4.17 -28.31 17.21
N ASP A 463 -4.36 -28.96 18.35
CA ASP A 463 -5.05 -28.36 19.49
C ASP A 463 -4.13 -27.38 20.26
N GLU A 464 -4.72 -26.63 21.20
CA GLU A 464 -4.02 -25.61 21.99
C GLU A 464 -2.92 -26.23 22.88
N ASP A 465 -3.18 -27.41 23.50
CA ASP A 465 -2.21 -28.06 24.36
C ASP A 465 -0.99 -28.57 23.59
N LEU A 466 -1.21 -29.15 22.41
CA LEU A 466 -0.14 -29.60 21.52
C LEU A 466 0.70 -28.43 21.02
N LEU A 467 0.07 -27.33 20.63
CA LEU A 467 0.78 -26.11 20.23
C LEU A 467 1.64 -25.56 21.38
N LYS A 468 1.07 -25.45 22.58
CA LYS A 468 1.77 -25.03 23.79
C LYS A 468 2.97 -25.92 24.07
N GLN A 469 2.75 -27.25 24.08
CA GLN A 469 3.78 -28.24 24.35
C GLN A 469 4.92 -28.16 23.32
N VAL A 470 4.60 -28.05 22.04
CA VAL A 470 5.59 -27.98 20.96
C VAL A 470 6.47 -26.75 21.11
N VAL A 471 5.90 -25.56 21.36
CA VAL A 471 6.69 -24.35 21.58
C VAL A 471 7.57 -24.46 22.80
N LEU A 472 7.02 -24.86 23.96
CA LEU A 472 7.77 -25.00 25.22
C LEU A 472 8.91 -26.04 25.11
N THR A 473 8.65 -27.20 24.47
CA THR A 473 9.67 -28.24 24.25
C THR A 473 10.78 -27.72 23.32
N THR A 474 10.43 -27.00 22.25
CA THR A 474 11.42 -26.39 21.34
C THR A 474 12.28 -25.36 22.05
N GLN A 475 11.69 -24.54 22.93
CA GLN A 475 12.40 -23.54 23.72
C GLN A 475 13.37 -24.15 24.76
N GLN A 476 13.17 -25.42 25.17
CA GLN A 476 14.06 -26.11 26.08
C GLN A 476 15.21 -26.85 25.38
N GLN A 477 15.19 -26.93 24.05
CA GLN A 477 16.26 -27.56 23.27
C GLN A 477 17.56 -26.75 23.30
N HIS A 478 18.69 -27.43 23.24
CA HIS A 478 19.99 -26.82 23.05
C HIS A 478 20.34 -26.81 21.57
N PHE A 479 20.65 -25.62 21.06
CA PHE A 479 21.02 -25.42 19.66
C PHE A 479 22.52 -25.20 19.53
N ALA A 480 23.11 -25.60 18.40
CA ALA A 480 24.48 -25.20 18.07
C ALA A 480 24.53 -23.72 17.68
N PRO A 481 25.63 -23.01 17.97
CA PRO A 481 25.82 -21.63 17.52
C PRO A 481 25.66 -21.48 16.00
N PHE A 482 25.05 -20.39 15.57
CA PHE A 482 24.94 -20.10 14.14
C PHE A 482 26.30 -19.83 13.52
N LYS A 483 26.58 -20.44 12.36
CA LYS A 483 27.80 -20.22 11.59
C LYS A 483 27.45 -19.34 10.38
N ASP A 484 28.04 -18.20 10.34
CA ASP A 484 27.90 -17.27 9.21
C ASP A 484 29.14 -17.33 8.29
N VAL A 485 28.93 -17.00 7.01
CA VAL A 485 29.99 -16.93 6.02
C VAL A 485 30.16 -15.48 5.58
N GLU A 486 31.34 -14.93 5.75
CA GLU A 486 31.72 -13.65 5.16
C GLU A 486 32.01 -13.80 3.68
N LEU A 487 31.53 -12.83 2.90
CA LEU A 487 31.72 -12.80 1.45
C LEU A 487 32.38 -11.47 1.06
N THR A 488 33.50 -11.56 0.40
CA THR A 488 34.30 -10.41 -0.09
C THR A 488 34.59 -10.55 -1.57
N GLU A 489 33.55 -10.78 -2.37
CA GLU A 489 33.68 -11.04 -3.79
C GLU A 489 33.07 -9.92 -4.64
N ASN A 490 33.55 -9.74 -5.87
CA ASN A 490 32.93 -8.85 -6.84
C ASN A 490 31.76 -9.57 -7.55
N LEU A 491 30.74 -8.83 -7.92
CA LEU A 491 29.61 -9.37 -8.71
C LEU A 491 30.09 -9.98 -10.04
N MET A 492 31.07 -9.37 -10.66
CA MET A 492 31.66 -9.83 -11.89
C MET A 492 33.17 -10.06 -11.72
N GLU A 493 33.68 -11.22 -12.12
CA GLU A 493 35.11 -11.54 -12.11
C GLU A 493 35.84 -10.84 -13.25
N LYS A 494 35.18 -10.80 -14.41
CA LYS A 494 35.70 -10.19 -15.62
C LYS A 494 34.69 -9.21 -16.19
N LEU A 495 35.13 -8.00 -16.47
CA LEU A 495 34.28 -7.02 -17.14
C LEU A 495 34.03 -7.45 -18.60
N PRO A 496 32.81 -7.24 -19.13
CA PRO A 496 32.57 -7.51 -20.56
C PRO A 496 33.35 -6.55 -21.44
N GLU A 497 33.55 -6.93 -22.68
CA GLU A 497 34.18 -6.05 -23.68
C GLU A 497 33.28 -4.82 -23.89
N MET A 498 33.87 -3.65 -23.75
CA MET A 498 33.14 -2.39 -23.82
C MET A 498 32.66 -2.15 -25.26
N GLY A 499 31.34 -1.92 -25.40
CA GLY A 499 30.77 -1.39 -26.64
C GLY A 499 30.91 0.12 -26.74
N SER A 500 30.14 0.75 -27.63
CA SER A 500 30.16 2.21 -27.84
C SER A 500 28.78 2.80 -28.06
N ILE A 501 28.68 4.12 -27.88
CA ILE A 501 27.54 4.92 -28.32
C ILE A 501 27.86 5.35 -29.76
N VAL A 502 27.02 4.95 -30.72
CA VAL A 502 27.25 5.18 -32.16
C VAL A 502 26.46 6.33 -32.72
N ALA A 503 25.39 6.77 -32.04
CA ALA A 503 24.61 7.94 -32.42
C ALA A 503 23.97 8.57 -31.20
N GLU A 504 23.72 9.87 -31.28
CA GLU A 504 23.07 10.69 -30.26
C GLU A 504 22.19 11.75 -30.91
N LYS A 505 21.02 11.98 -30.36
CA LYS A 505 20.14 13.09 -30.73
C LYS A 505 19.27 13.54 -29.58
N THR A 506 18.83 14.80 -29.63
CA THR A 506 17.83 15.32 -28.70
C THR A 506 16.49 14.64 -28.99
N PHE A 507 15.76 14.28 -27.92
CA PHE A 507 14.43 13.71 -27.98
C PHE A 507 13.43 14.61 -27.23
N LYS A 508 12.14 14.28 -27.32
CA LYS A 508 11.07 15.05 -26.66
C LYS A 508 11.28 15.15 -25.15
N HIS A 509 10.67 16.13 -24.53
CA HIS A 509 10.62 16.34 -23.07
C HIS A 509 12.00 16.39 -22.39
N GLY A 510 13.04 16.80 -23.11
CA GLY A 510 14.40 16.89 -22.57
C GLY A 510 15.10 15.55 -22.38
N PHE A 511 14.61 14.50 -23.03
CA PHE A 511 15.35 13.25 -23.17
C PHE A 511 16.44 13.36 -24.24
N THR A 512 17.48 12.59 -24.06
CA THR A 512 18.51 12.33 -25.08
C THR A 512 18.35 10.89 -25.55
N GLU A 513 18.19 10.66 -26.85
CA GLU A 513 18.26 9.33 -27.46
C GLU A 513 19.69 8.99 -27.83
N LEU A 514 20.20 7.89 -27.28
CA LEU A 514 21.49 7.31 -27.57
C LEU A 514 21.28 5.97 -28.29
N THR A 515 22.03 5.70 -29.35
CA THR A 515 22.05 4.39 -29.99
C THR A 515 23.36 3.69 -29.65
N LEU A 516 23.28 2.50 -29.07
CA LEU A 516 24.41 1.69 -28.70
C LEU A 516 24.89 0.82 -29.89
N SER A 517 26.16 0.40 -29.90
CA SER A 517 26.76 -0.41 -30.96
C SER A 517 26.07 -1.75 -31.22
N ASN A 518 25.35 -2.29 -30.26
CA ASN A 518 24.56 -3.51 -30.40
C ASN A 518 23.08 -3.25 -30.83
N GLY A 519 22.75 -2.02 -31.21
CA GLY A 519 21.43 -1.64 -31.72
C GLY A 519 20.39 -1.27 -30.66
N MET A 520 20.69 -1.39 -29.35
CA MET A 520 19.83 -0.94 -28.29
C MET A 520 19.71 0.58 -28.29
N LYS A 521 18.51 1.10 -28.08
CA LYS A 521 18.26 2.52 -27.90
C LYS A 521 18.07 2.86 -26.42
N VAL A 522 18.72 3.93 -25.98
CA VAL A 522 18.63 4.44 -24.61
C VAL A 522 18.07 5.86 -24.64
N TYR A 523 17.05 6.10 -23.82
CA TYR A 523 16.43 7.41 -23.61
C TYR A 523 16.77 7.88 -22.21
N ALA A 524 17.65 8.86 -22.10
CA ALA A 524 18.16 9.34 -20.82
C ALA A 524 17.63 10.74 -20.51
N LYS A 525 17.13 10.95 -19.29
CA LYS A 525 16.69 12.25 -18.78
C LYS A 525 17.28 12.50 -17.40
N LYS A 526 18.16 13.49 -17.32
CA LYS A 526 18.68 13.93 -16.02
C LYS A 526 17.64 14.79 -15.33
N THR A 527 17.35 14.48 -14.07
CA THR A 527 16.40 15.21 -13.22
C THR A 527 17.02 15.48 -11.86
N ASN A 528 16.38 16.39 -11.12
CA ASN A 528 16.69 16.65 -9.70
C ASN A 528 15.45 16.44 -8.80
N HIS A 529 14.49 15.67 -9.28
CA HIS A 529 13.27 15.39 -8.52
C HIS A 529 13.54 14.63 -7.22
N THR A 530 14.55 13.76 -7.26
CA THR A 530 15.08 13.04 -6.10
C THR A 530 16.60 13.20 -6.06
N ALA A 531 17.15 13.68 -4.92
CA ALA A 531 18.57 13.97 -4.81
C ALA A 531 19.49 12.74 -4.95
N ASP A 532 19.04 11.56 -4.52
CA ASP A 532 19.83 10.31 -4.54
C ASP A 532 19.04 9.15 -5.18
N GLY A 533 18.31 9.45 -6.25
CA GLY A 533 17.49 8.46 -6.95
C GLY A 533 17.85 8.34 -8.43
N ILE A 534 17.85 7.09 -8.92
CA ILE A 534 17.93 6.75 -10.33
C ILE A 534 17.02 5.56 -10.63
N GLN A 535 16.34 5.64 -11.76
CA GLN A 535 15.48 4.58 -12.30
C GLN A 535 15.98 4.17 -13.69
N MET A 536 15.97 2.88 -13.98
CA MET A 536 16.26 2.34 -15.30
C MET A 536 15.22 1.27 -15.64
N THR A 537 14.58 1.41 -16.77
CA THR A 537 13.63 0.43 -17.31
C THR A 537 14.11 -0.02 -18.67
N ILE A 538 14.34 -1.33 -18.84
CA ILE A 538 14.73 -1.96 -20.08
C ILE A 538 13.54 -2.81 -20.55
N LYS A 539 12.93 -2.50 -21.70
CA LYS A 539 11.77 -3.26 -22.22
C LYS A 539 12.03 -3.75 -23.65
N GLY A 540 11.58 -4.99 -23.91
CA GLY A 540 11.56 -5.59 -25.24
C GLY A 540 10.19 -6.19 -25.55
N ALA A 541 9.80 -6.19 -26.81
CA ALA A 541 8.57 -6.77 -27.29
C ALA A 541 8.65 -8.31 -27.39
N GLY A 542 7.48 -8.96 -27.50
CA GLY A 542 7.32 -10.41 -27.72
C GLY A 542 6.74 -11.12 -26.50
N GLY A 543 7.45 -11.20 -25.41
CA GLY A 543 6.99 -11.86 -24.18
C GLY A 543 6.58 -13.31 -24.41
N THR A 544 5.55 -13.76 -23.64
CA THR A 544 5.01 -15.11 -23.80
C THR A 544 4.07 -15.25 -25.01
N SER A 545 3.71 -14.15 -25.71
CA SER A 545 2.91 -14.20 -26.93
C SER A 545 3.62 -14.98 -28.06
N LEU A 546 4.92 -15.08 -28.03
CA LEU A 546 5.71 -15.79 -29.05
C LEU A 546 5.69 -17.31 -28.88
N TYR A 547 5.07 -17.83 -27.82
CA TYR A 547 5.03 -19.27 -27.52
C TYR A 547 3.61 -19.83 -27.67
N GLY A 548 3.52 -21.13 -27.92
CA GLY A 548 2.25 -21.84 -28.03
C GLY A 548 1.61 -22.11 -26.67
N ASP A 549 0.38 -22.65 -26.71
CA ASP A 549 -0.39 -22.91 -25.49
C ASP A 549 0.15 -24.10 -24.67
N ASP A 550 0.96 -24.97 -25.24
CA ASP A 550 1.68 -26.03 -24.53
C ASP A 550 2.62 -25.47 -23.44
N ASP A 551 3.07 -24.23 -23.61
CA ASP A 551 3.97 -23.55 -22.68
C ASP A 551 3.25 -22.80 -21.54
N ILE A 552 1.90 -22.72 -21.55
CA ILE A 552 1.09 -22.04 -20.52
C ILE A 552 1.49 -22.44 -19.09
N PRO A 553 1.72 -23.73 -18.75
CA PRO A 553 2.11 -24.12 -17.40
C PRO A 553 3.38 -23.44 -16.88
N ASN A 554 4.24 -22.98 -17.78
CA ASN A 554 5.53 -22.37 -17.48
C ASN A 554 5.45 -20.86 -17.23
N PHE A 555 4.52 -20.16 -17.87
CA PHE A 555 4.52 -18.69 -17.97
C PHE A 555 4.53 -17.98 -16.62
N SER A 556 3.70 -18.40 -15.69
CA SER A 556 3.58 -17.77 -14.37
C SER A 556 4.82 -17.97 -13.48
N LEU A 557 5.68 -18.92 -13.80
CA LEU A 557 6.84 -19.29 -13.00
C LEU A 557 8.14 -18.67 -13.50
N ILE A 558 8.19 -18.14 -14.73
CA ILE A 558 9.43 -17.68 -15.36
C ILE A 558 10.17 -16.67 -14.48
N SER A 559 9.53 -15.55 -14.16
CA SER A 559 10.18 -14.45 -13.44
C SER A 559 10.64 -14.88 -12.04
N SER A 560 9.77 -15.61 -11.31
CA SER A 560 10.08 -16.08 -9.95
C SER A 560 11.20 -17.13 -9.94
N SER A 561 11.25 -18.03 -10.94
CA SER A 561 12.30 -19.04 -11.05
C SER A 561 13.70 -18.41 -11.22
N ILE A 562 13.78 -17.31 -11.95
CA ILE A 562 15.05 -16.60 -12.16
C ILE A 562 15.46 -15.82 -10.91
N THR A 563 14.53 -15.06 -10.33
CA THR A 563 14.85 -14.22 -9.16
C THR A 563 15.15 -15.03 -7.91
N ASP A 564 14.47 -16.14 -7.69
CA ASP A 564 14.71 -17.03 -6.54
C ASP A 564 16.01 -17.83 -6.68
N ALA A 565 16.50 -18.03 -7.90
CA ALA A 565 17.79 -18.71 -8.16
C ALA A 565 19.02 -17.83 -7.87
N GLY A 566 18.86 -16.50 -7.87
CA GLY A 566 19.98 -15.56 -7.83
C GLY A 566 20.47 -15.17 -9.22
N VAL A 567 21.76 -14.81 -9.36
CA VAL A 567 22.32 -14.37 -10.65
C VAL A 567 23.81 -14.68 -10.75
N GLY A 568 24.28 -14.98 -11.94
CA GLY A 568 25.68 -15.35 -12.18
C GLY A 568 26.04 -16.59 -11.36
N ARG A 569 27.12 -16.51 -10.58
CA ARG A 569 27.55 -17.59 -9.68
C ARG A 569 26.90 -17.56 -8.29
N PHE A 570 26.12 -16.52 -7.97
CA PHE A 570 25.60 -16.30 -6.63
C PHE A 570 24.14 -16.75 -6.52
N ASP A 571 23.85 -17.63 -5.58
CA ASP A 571 22.49 -17.90 -5.16
C ASP A 571 21.86 -16.66 -4.51
N ALA A 572 20.53 -16.69 -4.32
CA ALA A 572 19.80 -15.52 -3.83
C ALA A 572 20.21 -15.11 -2.40
N SER A 573 20.64 -16.04 -1.53
CA SER A 573 21.13 -15.72 -0.19
C SER A 573 22.46 -15.00 -0.22
N THR A 574 23.38 -15.54 -1.00
CA THR A 574 24.72 -14.98 -1.22
C THR A 574 24.62 -13.59 -1.86
N LEU A 575 23.80 -13.46 -2.91
CA LEU A 575 23.57 -12.18 -3.59
C LEU A 575 23.04 -11.12 -2.61
N ARG A 576 22.06 -11.47 -1.78
CA ARG A 576 21.50 -10.55 -0.77
C ARG A 576 22.59 -10.08 0.21
N LYS A 577 23.47 -10.96 0.66
CA LYS A 577 24.60 -10.60 1.53
C LYS A 577 25.60 -9.68 0.83
N MET A 578 25.90 -9.91 -0.43
CA MET A 578 26.80 -9.07 -1.24
C MET A 578 26.24 -7.67 -1.49
N LEU A 579 24.93 -7.56 -1.62
CA LEU A 579 24.24 -6.27 -1.81
C LEU A 579 23.98 -5.53 -0.49
N THR A 580 24.44 -6.06 0.64
CA THR A 580 24.28 -5.41 1.93
C THR A 580 24.92 -4.02 1.95
N GLY A 581 24.15 -3.01 2.34
CA GLY A 581 24.59 -1.61 2.36
C GLY A 581 24.54 -0.90 1.00
N LYS A 582 24.01 -1.56 -0.02
CA LYS A 582 23.71 -0.97 -1.33
C LYS A 582 22.22 -0.70 -1.45
N ALA A 583 21.87 0.49 -1.91
CA ALA A 583 20.48 0.86 -2.21
C ALA A 583 20.23 0.59 -3.71
N VAL A 584 20.07 -0.66 -4.07
CA VAL A 584 19.87 -1.10 -5.45
C VAL A 584 18.85 -2.24 -5.51
N ARG A 585 17.99 -2.19 -6.51
CA ARG A 585 17.05 -3.26 -6.86
C ARG A 585 17.04 -3.44 -8.36
N VAL A 586 17.12 -4.69 -8.82
CA VAL A 586 17.00 -5.07 -10.22
C VAL A 586 16.11 -6.31 -10.31
N SER A 587 15.10 -6.27 -11.14
CA SER A 587 14.10 -7.34 -11.28
C SER A 587 13.78 -7.60 -12.74
N PRO A 588 14.15 -8.77 -13.29
CA PRO A 588 13.72 -9.20 -14.61
C PRO A 588 12.28 -9.71 -14.58
N SER A 589 11.56 -9.57 -15.69
CA SER A 589 10.19 -10.06 -15.85
C SER A 589 9.92 -10.44 -17.29
N VAL A 590 9.09 -11.48 -17.48
CA VAL A 590 8.55 -11.87 -18.78
C VAL A 590 7.02 -11.85 -18.65
N GLY A 591 6.40 -10.93 -19.40
CA GLY A 591 4.95 -10.75 -19.44
C GLY A 591 4.35 -11.30 -20.74
N SER A 592 3.03 -11.08 -20.93
CA SER A 592 2.31 -11.53 -22.11
C SER A 592 2.84 -10.92 -23.42
N LYS A 593 2.95 -9.59 -23.47
CA LYS A 593 3.32 -8.83 -24.68
C LYS A 593 4.81 -8.46 -24.77
N GLY A 594 5.57 -8.64 -23.70
CA GLY A 594 6.97 -8.24 -23.67
C GLY A 594 7.73 -8.74 -22.45
N GLN A 595 9.01 -8.46 -22.43
CA GLN A 595 9.92 -8.73 -21.29
C GLN A 595 10.60 -7.44 -20.86
N SER A 596 10.99 -7.37 -19.58
CA SER A 596 11.61 -6.18 -19.02
C SER A 596 12.62 -6.48 -17.92
N ILE A 597 13.54 -5.53 -17.71
CA ILE A 597 14.31 -5.40 -16.47
C ILE A 597 13.97 -4.04 -15.86
N ASN A 598 13.40 -4.05 -14.66
CA ASN A 598 13.15 -2.84 -13.89
C ASN A 598 14.22 -2.70 -12.82
N ALA A 599 14.88 -1.55 -12.81
CA ALA A 599 15.98 -1.28 -11.90
C ALA A 599 15.82 0.11 -11.25
N SER A 600 16.19 0.21 -9.98
CA SER A 600 16.23 1.47 -9.25
C SER A 600 17.33 1.44 -8.19
N GLY A 601 17.85 2.60 -7.83
CA GLY A 601 18.87 2.66 -6.81
C GLY A 601 19.30 4.07 -6.44
N SER A 602 20.29 4.14 -5.53
CA SER A 602 21.00 5.37 -5.25
C SER A 602 22.00 5.69 -6.35
N VAL A 603 22.34 6.95 -6.51
CA VAL A 603 23.35 7.41 -7.48
C VAL A 603 24.68 6.70 -7.26
N LYS A 604 25.14 6.55 -6.02
CA LYS A 604 26.38 5.87 -5.67
C LYS A 604 26.41 4.38 -6.03
N ASP A 605 25.26 3.75 -6.16
CA ASP A 605 25.13 2.31 -6.44
C ASP A 605 24.76 2.04 -7.91
N MET A 606 24.78 3.07 -8.76
CA MET A 606 24.44 2.99 -10.19
C MET A 606 25.25 1.90 -10.91
N LYS A 607 26.56 1.82 -10.67
CA LYS A 607 27.40 0.76 -11.24
C LYS A 607 26.86 -0.64 -10.90
N THR A 608 26.52 -0.88 -9.65
CA THR A 608 25.97 -2.19 -9.21
C THR A 608 24.63 -2.49 -9.90
N MET A 609 23.81 -1.46 -10.13
CA MET A 609 22.55 -1.59 -10.87
C MET A 609 22.80 -2.07 -12.31
N PHE A 610 23.77 -1.50 -12.99
CA PHE A 610 24.15 -1.90 -14.36
C PHE A 610 24.79 -3.29 -14.39
N GLU A 611 25.64 -3.63 -13.43
CA GLU A 611 26.23 -4.97 -13.29
C GLU A 611 25.14 -6.05 -13.15
N LEU A 612 24.16 -5.83 -12.28
CA LEU A 612 23.06 -6.75 -12.08
C LEU A 612 22.17 -6.88 -13.32
N ALA A 613 21.84 -5.77 -13.98
CA ALA A 613 21.06 -5.79 -15.22
C ALA A 613 21.76 -6.60 -16.31
N HIS A 614 23.08 -6.40 -16.49
CA HIS A 614 23.91 -7.17 -17.42
C HIS A 614 23.91 -8.67 -17.09
N LEU A 615 24.07 -9.01 -15.81
CA LEU A 615 24.10 -10.41 -15.35
C LEU A 615 22.74 -11.11 -15.53
N TYR A 616 21.63 -10.45 -15.23
CA TYR A 616 20.31 -11.01 -15.48
C TYR A 616 20.04 -11.23 -16.97
N PHE A 617 20.62 -10.43 -17.83
CA PHE A 617 20.51 -10.59 -19.28
C PHE A 617 21.40 -11.73 -19.79
N THR A 618 22.66 -11.85 -19.33
CA THR A 618 23.68 -12.72 -19.91
C THR A 618 23.95 -14.00 -19.11
N GLN A 619 23.75 -13.97 -17.79
CA GLN A 619 24.12 -15.05 -16.87
C GLN A 619 22.98 -15.33 -15.84
N PRO A 620 21.75 -15.63 -16.34
CA PRO A 620 20.72 -16.09 -15.43
C PRO A 620 21.17 -17.38 -14.76
N ARG A 621 21.02 -17.46 -13.44
CA ARG A 621 21.46 -18.64 -12.69
C ARG A 621 20.40 -19.74 -12.77
N ARG A 622 20.87 -20.97 -12.98
CA ARG A 622 20.05 -22.16 -12.87
C ARG A 622 20.24 -22.82 -11.51
N ASP A 623 19.16 -22.98 -10.74
CA ASP A 623 19.21 -23.54 -9.40
C ASP A 623 17.98 -24.43 -9.15
N SER A 624 18.20 -25.75 -9.18
CA SER A 624 17.13 -26.75 -8.99
C SER A 624 16.59 -26.77 -7.57
N VAL A 625 17.41 -26.40 -6.57
CA VAL A 625 16.99 -26.32 -5.17
C VAL A 625 16.03 -25.14 -4.98
N ALA A 626 16.37 -23.97 -5.51
CA ALA A 626 15.51 -22.80 -5.50
C ALA A 626 14.20 -23.04 -6.25
N PHE A 627 14.25 -23.71 -7.40
CA PHE A 627 13.04 -24.08 -8.15
C PHE A 627 12.16 -25.06 -7.38
N ALA A 628 12.73 -26.10 -6.77
CA ALA A 628 11.98 -27.03 -5.93
C ALA A 628 11.30 -26.30 -4.74
N SER A 629 12.00 -25.35 -4.13
CA SER A 629 11.47 -24.49 -3.08
C SER A 629 10.28 -23.67 -3.58
N LEU A 630 10.40 -23.01 -4.73
CA LEU A 630 9.33 -22.24 -5.38
C LEU A 630 8.11 -23.14 -5.64
N MET A 631 8.31 -24.31 -6.22
CA MET A 631 7.23 -25.28 -6.52
C MET A 631 6.50 -25.71 -5.27
N ASN A 632 7.24 -26.03 -4.20
CA ASN A 632 6.63 -26.46 -2.92
C ASN A 632 5.78 -25.34 -2.29
N ARG A 633 6.29 -24.12 -2.25
CA ARG A 633 5.52 -22.96 -1.74
C ARG A 633 4.30 -22.65 -2.59
N THR A 634 4.43 -22.68 -3.92
CA THR A 634 3.32 -22.45 -4.85
C THR A 634 2.24 -23.52 -4.66
N ARG A 635 2.63 -24.79 -4.53
CA ARG A 635 1.70 -25.90 -4.32
C ARG A 635 0.92 -25.71 -3.00
N SER A 636 1.60 -25.37 -1.92
CA SER A 636 0.94 -25.12 -0.62
C SER A 636 -0.02 -23.91 -0.70
N PHE A 637 0.37 -22.83 -1.41
CA PHE A 637 -0.52 -21.68 -1.64
C PHE A 637 -1.78 -22.07 -2.41
N LEU A 638 -1.66 -22.91 -3.45
CA LEU A 638 -2.79 -23.33 -4.26
C LEU A 638 -3.77 -24.27 -3.56
N THR A 639 -3.39 -24.91 -2.46
CA THR A 639 -4.20 -25.93 -1.78
C THR A 639 -5.57 -25.41 -1.36
N ASN A 640 -5.65 -24.20 -0.84
CA ASN A 640 -6.90 -23.59 -0.35
C ASN A 640 -7.17 -22.19 -0.92
N ARG A 641 -6.52 -21.79 -2.02
CA ARG A 641 -6.68 -20.41 -2.53
C ARG A 641 -8.15 -20.03 -2.80
N ASN A 642 -8.96 -21.01 -3.20
CA ASN A 642 -10.39 -20.82 -3.51
C ASN A 642 -11.29 -20.85 -2.25
N ALA A 643 -10.73 -20.92 -1.04
CA ALA A 643 -11.48 -20.68 0.18
C ALA A 643 -12.00 -19.22 0.23
N SER A 644 -11.23 -18.26 -0.27
CA SER A 644 -11.67 -16.88 -0.34
C SER A 644 -12.69 -16.65 -1.47
N PRO A 645 -13.91 -16.21 -1.17
CA PRO A 645 -14.92 -15.89 -2.19
C PRO A 645 -14.43 -14.85 -3.21
N LYS A 646 -13.62 -13.90 -2.76
CA LYS A 646 -13.03 -12.87 -3.62
C LYS A 646 -12.08 -13.44 -4.68
N VAL A 647 -11.36 -14.51 -4.37
CA VAL A 647 -10.50 -15.19 -5.34
C VAL A 647 -11.33 -15.85 -6.43
N ASP A 648 -12.35 -16.61 -6.05
CA ASP A 648 -13.27 -17.26 -7.00
C ASP A 648 -14.00 -16.23 -7.88
N TYR A 649 -14.42 -15.12 -7.28
CA TYR A 649 -15.07 -14.03 -8.00
C TYR A 649 -14.15 -13.42 -9.07
N ASN A 650 -12.89 -13.10 -8.71
CA ASN A 650 -11.93 -12.53 -9.65
C ASN A 650 -11.53 -13.52 -10.75
N ASP A 651 -11.42 -14.81 -10.43
CA ASP A 651 -11.15 -15.84 -11.42
C ASP A 651 -12.34 -15.98 -12.39
N SER A 652 -13.57 -15.97 -11.87
CA SER A 652 -14.80 -15.99 -12.69
C SER A 652 -14.90 -14.78 -13.61
N ILE A 653 -14.63 -13.57 -13.11
CA ILE A 653 -14.57 -12.35 -13.94
C ILE A 653 -13.60 -12.55 -15.10
N ARG A 654 -12.38 -12.99 -14.81
CA ARG A 654 -11.35 -13.16 -15.84
C ARG A 654 -11.74 -14.22 -16.86
N ALA A 655 -12.21 -15.38 -16.42
CA ALA A 655 -12.66 -16.45 -17.30
C ALA A 655 -13.80 -15.99 -18.20
N ILE A 656 -14.83 -15.35 -17.65
CA ILE A 656 -15.99 -14.84 -18.40
C ILE A 656 -15.55 -13.75 -19.39
N LEU A 657 -14.77 -12.78 -18.93
CA LEU A 657 -14.38 -11.61 -19.73
C LEU A 657 -13.56 -12.00 -20.98
N TYR A 658 -12.78 -13.06 -20.87
CA TYR A 658 -11.94 -13.59 -21.97
C TYR A 658 -12.44 -14.92 -22.54
N GLY A 659 -13.73 -15.28 -22.33
CA GLY A 659 -14.35 -16.45 -22.94
C GLY A 659 -13.65 -17.77 -22.61
N HIS A 660 -13.18 -17.93 -21.38
CA HIS A 660 -12.41 -19.11 -20.96
C HIS A 660 -11.15 -19.38 -21.78
N HIS A 661 -10.49 -18.31 -22.22
CA HIS A 661 -9.23 -18.41 -22.95
C HIS A 661 -8.15 -19.09 -22.07
N PRO A 662 -7.44 -20.15 -22.53
CA PRO A 662 -6.51 -20.93 -21.69
C PRO A 662 -5.43 -20.10 -20.98
N ARG A 663 -4.95 -19.01 -21.61
CA ARG A 663 -3.94 -18.10 -21.04
C ARG A 663 -4.47 -17.22 -19.92
N MET A 664 -5.80 -17.14 -19.76
CA MET A 664 -6.48 -16.34 -18.74
C MET A 664 -7.06 -17.19 -17.61
N GLU A 665 -7.04 -18.50 -17.75
CA GLU A 665 -7.45 -19.40 -16.69
C GLU A 665 -6.49 -19.33 -15.48
N PRO A 666 -7.01 -19.52 -14.25
CA PRO A 666 -6.18 -19.52 -13.07
C PRO A 666 -5.21 -20.70 -13.04
N VAL A 667 -4.03 -20.48 -12.51
CA VAL A 667 -3.08 -21.56 -12.21
C VAL A 667 -3.65 -22.43 -11.10
N VAL A 668 -3.78 -23.74 -11.39
CA VAL A 668 -4.23 -24.78 -10.45
C VAL A 668 -3.15 -25.84 -10.26
N GLN A 669 -3.33 -26.74 -9.29
CA GLN A 669 -2.35 -27.81 -9.02
C GLN A 669 -2.03 -28.65 -10.28
N ALA A 670 -3.06 -28.96 -11.08
CA ALA A 670 -2.88 -29.74 -12.31
C ALA A 670 -2.02 -29.01 -13.36
N THR A 671 -2.18 -27.69 -13.48
CA THR A 671 -1.38 -26.85 -14.36
C THR A 671 0.06 -26.75 -13.81
N LEU A 672 0.21 -26.49 -12.53
CA LEU A 672 1.50 -26.37 -11.87
C LEU A 672 2.35 -27.67 -12.04
N ASN A 673 1.72 -28.84 -11.96
CA ASN A 673 2.42 -30.12 -12.10
C ASN A 673 2.97 -30.41 -13.52
N LYS A 674 2.53 -29.66 -14.53
CA LYS A 674 3.03 -29.72 -15.91
C LYS A 674 4.19 -28.76 -16.18
N ALA A 675 4.57 -27.92 -15.23
CA ALA A 675 5.67 -26.99 -15.41
C ALA A 675 7.01 -27.71 -15.58
N ASP A 676 7.79 -27.28 -16.56
CA ASP A 676 9.12 -27.80 -16.87
C ASP A 676 10.19 -26.73 -16.64
N TYR A 677 11.06 -26.97 -15.68
CA TYR A 677 12.13 -26.02 -15.34
C TYR A 677 13.12 -25.77 -16.48
N ASN A 678 13.41 -26.79 -17.31
CA ASN A 678 14.27 -26.61 -18.47
C ASN A 678 13.63 -25.66 -19.50
N ARG A 679 12.35 -25.85 -19.73
CA ARG A 679 11.60 -25.00 -20.67
C ARG A 679 11.43 -23.56 -20.13
N ILE A 680 11.14 -23.40 -18.84
CA ILE A 680 11.08 -22.09 -18.17
C ILE A 680 12.39 -21.33 -18.37
N PHE A 681 13.52 -21.99 -18.12
CA PHE A 681 14.85 -21.40 -18.24
C PHE A 681 15.20 -21.06 -19.71
N GLN A 682 14.86 -21.94 -20.63
CA GLN A 682 15.04 -21.73 -22.06
C GLN A 682 14.22 -20.52 -22.55
N ILE A 683 12.95 -20.40 -22.19
CA ILE A 683 12.10 -19.26 -22.54
C ILE A 683 12.74 -17.96 -22.06
N TYR A 684 13.21 -17.93 -20.81
CA TYR A 684 13.86 -16.75 -20.28
C TYR A 684 15.11 -16.37 -21.10
N GLN A 685 16.00 -17.34 -21.40
CA GLN A 685 17.20 -17.10 -22.20
C GLN A 685 16.88 -16.59 -23.61
N GLU A 686 15.87 -17.15 -24.26
CA GLU A 686 15.40 -16.68 -25.57
C GLU A 686 14.92 -15.23 -25.51
N ARG A 687 14.15 -14.85 -24.47
CA ARG A 687 13.61 -13.50 -24.30
C ARG A 687 14.71 -12.46 -24.04
N PHE A 688 15.83 -12.84 -23.46
CA PHE A 688 16.95 -11.95 -23.13
C PHE A 688 18.21 -12.22 -23.98
N SER A 689 18.06 -12.74 -25.20
CA SER A 689 19.21 -13.08 -26.08
C SER A 689 19.61 -11.96 -27.04
N ASN A 690 18.81 -10.94 -27.25
CA ASN A 690 19.02 -9.95 -28.31
C ASN A 690 18.79 -8.51 -27.81
N ALA A 691 19.88 -7.79 -27.60
CA ALA A 691 19.87 -6.42 -27.13
C ALA A 691 19.14 -5.43 -28.07
N ALA A 692 19.20 -5.65 -29.38
CA ALA A 692 18.52 -4.78 -30.36
C ALA A 692 16.99 -4.78 -30.24
N ASN A 693 16.43 -5.81 -29.59
CA ASN A 693 14.99 -5.89 -29.30
C ASN A 693 14.54 -4.97 -28.17
N PHE A 694 15.47 -4.38 -27.42
CA PHE A 694 15.16 -3.61 -26.21
C PHE A 694 15.35 -2.12 -26.40
N GLN A 695 14.50 -1.37 -25.72
CA GLN A 695 14.64 0.06 -25.46
C GLN A 695 14.88 0.25 -23.96
N THR A 696 15.73 1.20 -23.62
CA THR A 696 16.08 1.52 -22.24
C THR A 696 15.73 2.95 -21.93
N VAL A 697 15.09 3.19 -20.80
CA VAL A 697 14.81 4.52 -20.24
C VAL A 697 15.61 4.66 -18.95
N VAL A 698 16.36 5.76 -18.81
CA VAL A 698 17.10 6.11 -17.59
C VAL A 698 16.70 7.50 -17.14
N ILE A 699 16.20 7.62 -15.91
CA ILE A 699 15.75 8.91 -15.33
C ILE A 699 16.34 9.04 -13.93
N GLY A 700 16.83 10.22 -13.57
CA GLY A 700 17.31 10.51 -12.23
C GLY A 700 18.48 11.48 -12.17
N ASN A 701 19.07 11.61 -10.98
CA ASN A 701 20.14 12.58 -10.73
C ASN A 701 21.54 12.00 -10.92
N TYR A 702 21.79 11.45 -12.10
CA TYR A 702 23.08 10.81 -12.43
C TYR A 702 24.15 11.80 -12.89
N ASP A 703 25.43 11.42 -12.79
CA ASP A 703 26.53 12.03 -13.55
C ASP A 703 26.50 11.52 -14.99
N GLU A 704 26.56 12.41 -15.95
CA GLU A 704 26.42 12.09 -17.36
C GLU A 704 27.60 11.29 -17.92
N THR A 705 28.81 11.63 -17.47
CA THR A 705 30.03 10.93 -17.90
C THR A 705 30.04 9.49 -17.37
N GLU A 706 29.65 9.33 -16.10
CA GLU A 706 29.53 8.01 -15.48
C GLU A 706 28.45 7.18 -16.16
N LEU A 707 27.25 7.74 -16.40
CA LEU A 707 26.16 7.05 -17.11
C LEU A 707 26.64 6.54 -18.48
N ARG A 708 27.27 7.40 -19.29
CA ARG A 708 27.77 7.01 -20.62
C ARG A 708 28.80 5.87 -20.53
N SER A 709 29.71 5.92 -19.57
CA SER A 709 30.68 4.86 -19.35
C SER A 709 30.00 3.54 -19.00
N LEU A 710 29.00 3.55 -18.11
CA LEU A 710 28.25 2.36 -17.70
C LEU A 710 27.37 1.80 -18.84
N LEU A 711 26.78 2.66 -19.66
CA LEU A 711 26.06 2.24 -20.87
C LEU A 711 26.96 1.48 -21.83
N CYS A 712 28.16 2.02 -22.12
CA CYS A 712 29.14 1.38 -22.98
C CYS A 712 29.66 0.06 -22.40
N GLN A 713 29.91 0.03 -21.08
CA GLN A 713 30.48 -1.15 -20.43
C GLN A 713 29.48 -2.29 -20.29
N TYR A 714 28.22 -2.01 -19.93
CA TYR A 714 27.28 -3.04 -19.52
C TYR A 714 26.11 -3.25 -20.47
N LEU A 715 25.57 -2.20 -21.10
CA LEU A 715 24.44 -2.36 -22.02
C LEU A 715 24.88 -2.52 -23.47
N ALA A 716 25.86 -1.76 -23.92
CA ALA A 716 26.40 -1.90 -25.30
C ALA A 716 27.18 -3.21 -25.54
N SER A 717 27.59 -3.87 -24.45
CA SER A 717 28.26 -5.18 -24.47
C SER A 717 27.29 -6.37 -24.46
N LEU A 718 25.98 -6.14 -24.36
CA LEU A 718 24.97 -7.20 -24.40
C LEU A 718 24.92 -7.85 -25.79
N PRO A 719 24.63 -9.17 -25.86
CA PRO A 719 24.57 -9.89 -27.14
C PRO A 719 23.44 -9.37 -28.01
N THR A 720 23.59 -9.43 -29.32
CA THR A 720 22.56 -8.99 -30.28
C THR A 720 22.56 -9.86 -31.54
N THR A 721 21.37 -10.03 -32.10
CA THR A 721 21.15 -10.60 -33.44
C THR A 721 20.77 -9.53 -34.45
N ASN A 722 20.64 -8.26 -34.03
CA ASN A 722 20.16 -7.13 -34.83
C ASN A 722 18.71 -7.28 -35.39
N GLN A 723 17.99 -8.30 -34.97
CA GLN A 723 16.60 -8.50 -35.37
C GLN A 723 15.67 -8.02 -34.24
N ARG A 724 14.59 -7.33 -34.61
CA ARG A 724 13.55 -6.94 -33.65
C ARG A 724 12.41 -7.91 -33.71
N GLU A 725 11.87 -8.21 -32.55
CA GLU A 725 10.67 -9.03 -32.41
C GLU A 725 9.46 -8.14 -32.17
N GLU A 726 8.28 -8.63 -32.56
CA GLU A 726 7.00 -7.99 -32.31
C GLU A 726 6.13 -8.92 -31.47
N THR A 727 5.18 -8.35 -30.77
CA THR A 727 4.15 -9.12 -30.05
C THR A 727 3.29 -9.90 -31.03
N ASN A 728 3.12 -11.20 -30.82
CA ASN A 728 2.18 -11.99 -31.60
C ASN A 728 0.77 -11.77 -31.10
N GLN A 729 0.03 -10.86 -31.73
CA GLN A 729 -1.32 -10.48 -31.33
C GLN A 729 -2.32 -11.65 -31.35
N ALA A 730 -2.09 -12.69 -32.18
CA ALA A 730 -2.94 -13.86 -32.20
C ALA A 730 -2.94 -14.66 -30.88
N ASN A 731 -1.88 -14.53 -30.09
CA ASN A 731 -1.72 -15.18 -28.79
C ASN A 731 -2.04 -14.26 -27.60
N VAL A 732 -2.47 -13.02 -27.85
CA VAL A 732 -2.92 -12.11 -26.81
C VAL A 732 -4.42 -12.26 -26.60
N PRO A 733 -4.88 -12.67 -25.41
CA PRO A 733 -6.30 -12.83 -25.14
C PRO A 733 -7.07 -11.52 -25.31
N GLN A 734 -8.20 -11.56 -25.98
CA GLN A 734 -9.08 -10.41 -26.22
C GLN A 734 -10.39 -10.56 -25.45
N ILE A 735 -10.98 -9.43 -25.04
CA ILE A 735 -12.28 -9.42 -24.38
C ILE A 735 -13.35 -9.89 -25.38
N VAL A 736 -14.24 -10.81 -24.93
CA VAL A 736 -15.31 -11.35 -25.75
C VAL A 736 -16.32 -10.27 -26.16
N GLY A 737 -16.93 -10.45 -27.33
CA GLY A 737 -17.95 -9.55 -27.83
C GLY A 737 -19.34 -9.81 -27.23
N GLY A 738 -20.26 -8.85 -27.45
CA GLY A 738 -21.67 -8.96 -27.07
C GLY A 738 -21.98 -8.50 -25.64
N SER A 739 -23.24 -8.76 -25.24
CA SER A 739 -23.72 -8.43 -23.88
C SER A 739 -24.19 -9.69 -23.19
N SER A 740 -23.79 -9.84 -21.92
CA SER A 740 -24.16 -11.00 -21.10
C SER A 740 -24.23 -10.64 -19.62
N VAL A 741 -25.10 -11.34 -18.89
CA VAL A 741 -25.22 -11.25 -17.45
C VAL A 741 -24.96 -12.62 -16.85
N HIS A 742 -23.97 -12.69 -15.99
CA HIS A 742 -23.54 -13.91 -15.31
C HIS A 742 -23.77 -13.76 -13.83
N ARG A 743 -24.65 -14.58 -13.28
CA ARG A 743 -24.96 -14.62 -11.85
C ARG A 743 -24.67 -16.00 -11.29
N PHE A 744 -24.01 -16.03 -10.15
CA PHE A 744 -23.78 -17.27 -9.41
C PHE A 744 -23.79 -16.98 -7.89
N THR A 745 -23.96 -18.04 -7.12
CA THR A 745 -23.96 -17.96 -5.67
C THR A 745 -22.72 -18.60 -5.08
N LYS A 746 -22.31 -18.11 -3.92
CA LYS A 746 -21.21 -18.66 -3.12
C LYS A 746 -21.59 -18.58 -1.66
N LYS A 747 -21.35 -19.66 -0.91
CA LYS A 747 -21.45 -19.61 0.55
C LYS A 747 -20.42 -18.62 1.10
N MET A 748 -20.86 -17.64 1.86
CA MET A 748 -20.02 -16.59 2.47
C MET A 748 -20.30 -16.48 3.96
N ALA A 749 -19.27 -16.18 4.75
CA ALA A 749 -19.41 -15.98 6.19
C ALA A 749 -20.20 -14.68 6.52
N THR A 750 -20.11 -13.68 5.65
CA THR A 750 -20.91 -12.44 5.72
C THR A 750 -21.66 -12.30 4.41
N PRO A 751 -23.00 -12.18 4.43
CA PRO A 751 -23.78 -12.01 3.21
C PRO A 751 -23.36 -10.77 2.44
N LEU A 752 -23.03 -10.94 1.14
CA LEU A 752 -22.58 -9.87 0.26
C LEU A 752 -22.98 -10.15 -1.19
N ALA A 753 -23.41 -9.11 -1.89
CA ALA A 753 -23.44 -9.06 -3.34
C ALA A 753 -22.15 -8.39 -3.84
N ASN A 754 -21.42 -9.07 -4.71
CA ASN A 754 -20.28 -8.47 -5.44
C ASN A 754 -20.72 -8.32 -6.90
N VAL A 755 -20.70 -7.10 -7.40
CA VAL A 755 -21.14 -6.78 -8.76
C VAL A 755 -20.02 -6.06 -9.50
N THR A 756 -19.71 -6.54 -10.71
CA THR A 756 -18.80 -5.86 -11.63
C THR A 756 -19.41 -5.84 -13.02
N ILE A 757 -19.47 -4.66 -13.60
CA ILE A 757 -20.02 -4.41 -14.93
C ILE A 757 -18.88 -3.87 -15.80
N PHE A 758 -18.67 -4.51 -16.94
CA PHE A 758 -17.73 -4.08 -17.96
C PHE A 758 -18.48 -3.59 -19.17
N HIS A 759 -18.30 -2.34 -19.54
CA HIS A 759 -18.62 -1.85 -20.87
C HIS A 759 -17.34 -1.81 -21.70
N ALA A 760 -17.37 -2.35 -22.91
CA ALA A 760 -16.21 -2.37 -23.80
C ALA A 760 -16.56 -1.73 -25.14
N ALA A 761 -15.64 -0.98 -25.73
CA ALA A 761 -15.85 -0.28 -26.98
C ALA A 761 -14.55 -0.18 -27.79
N ASP A 762 -14.68 0.04 -29.11
CA ASP A 762 -13.58 0.42 -29.96
C ASP A 762 -13.54 1.96 -30.03
N ILE A 763 -12.53 2.55 -29.39
CA ILE A 763 -12.31 4.00 -29.30
C ILE A 763 -11.01 4.34 -30.02
N GLU A 764 -10.97 5.46 -30.72
CA GLU A 764 -9.72 5.97 -31.30
C GLU A 764 -8.70 6.22 -30.16
N PHE A 765 -7.54 5.56 -30.26
CA PHE A 765 -6.50 5.74 -29.26
C PHE A 765 -5.84 7.12 -29.41
N SER A 766 -5.95 7.96 -28.39
CA SER A 766 -5.32 9.28 -28.33
C SER A 766 -5.30 9.79 -26.88
N PRO A 767 -4.40 10.74 -26.53
CA PRO A 767 -4.45 11.42 -25.23
C PRO A 767 -5.78 12.14 -24.98
N GLN A 768 -6.45 12.63 -26.03
CA GLN A 768 -7.77 13.25 -25.92
C GLN A 768 -8.84 12.23 -25.51
N SER A 769 -8.87 11.06 -26.14
CA SER A 769 -9.84 10.00 -25.82
C SER A 769 -9.60 9.42 -24.42
N ASP A 770 -8.34 9.26 -24.01
CA ASP A 770 -7.98 8.85 -22.67
C ASP A 770 -8.49 9.86 -21.63
N LEU A 771 -8.28 11.14 -21.87
CA LEU A 771 -8.77 12.21 -20.99
C LEU A 771 -10.31 12.26 -20.95
N GLU A 772 -11.00 12.06 -22.07
CA GLU A 772 -12.47 11.97 -22.12
C GLU A 772 -13.00 10.80 -21.28
N LEU A 773 -12.32 9.65 -21.32
CA LEU A 773 -12.64 8.48 -20.46
C LEU A 773 -12.36 8.75 -18.99
N ASP A 774 -11.26 9.44 -18.65
CA ASP A 774 -10.97 9.83 -17.26
C ASP A 774 -12.03 10.81 -16.71
N PHE A 775 -12.50 11.75 -17.54
CA PHE A 775 -13.61 12.61 -17.15
C PHE A 775 -14.92 11.81 -16.95
N LEU A 776 -15.27 10.92 -17.87
CA LEU A 776 -16.45 10.05 -17.74
C LEU A 776 -16.41 9.21 -16.46
N LYS A 777 -15.27 8.56 -16.18
CA LYS A 777 -15.01 7.82 -14.94
C LYS A 777 -15.30 8.67 -13.71
N ARG A 778 -14.79 9.91 -13.67
CA ARG A 778 -14.92 10.80 -12.51
C ARG A 778 -16.34 11.33 -12.35
N VAL A 779 -16.99 11.67 -13.45
CA VAL A 779 -18.40 12.08 -13.46
C VAL A 779 -19.29 10.97 -12.91
N LEU A 780 -19.09 9.74 -13.37
CA LEU A 780 -19.81 8.57 -12.86
C LEU A 780 -19.52 8.33 -11.37
N SER A 781 -18.26 8.46 -10.94
CA SER A 781 -17.90 8.31 -9.53
C SER A 781 -18.64 9.30 -8.63
N ILE A 782 -18.80 10.55 -9.06
CA ILE A 782 -19.58 11.57 -8.35
C ILE A 782 -21.06 11.17 -8.33
N ALA A 783 -21.62 10.82 -9.50
CA ALA A 783 -23.03 10.47 -9.62
C ALA A 783 -23.42 9.24 -8.77
N TYR A 784 -22.54 8.24 -8.69
CA TYR A 784 -22.77 7.06 -7.84
C TYR A 784 -22.61 7.34 -6.35
N THR A 785 -21.68 8.22 -5.97
CA THR A 785 -21.58 8.66 -4.58
C THR A 785 -22.88 9.31 -4.15
N ASP A 786 -23.39 10.24 -4.94
CA ASP A 786 -24.63 10.96 -4.62
C ASP A 786 -25.84 10.02 -4.59
N SER A 787 -26.03 9.19 -5.63
CA SER A 787 -27.27 8.42 -5.79
C SER A 787 -27.32 7.12 -4.98
N ILE A 788 -26.19 6.43 -4.78
CA ILE A 788 -26.19 5.11 -4.13
C ILE A 788 -25.71 5.19 -2.69
N ARG A 789 -24.63 5.92 -2.42
CA ARG A 789 -24.11 6.04 -1.07
C ARG A 789 -24.95 7.03 -0.26
N GLU A 790 -25.09 8.27 -0.75
CA GLU A 790 -25.68 9.37 0.02
C GLU A 790 -27.21 9.30 0.07
N GLU A 791 -27.89 9.02 -1.05
CA GLU A 791 -29.35 8.97 -1.08
C GLU A 791 -29.92 7.64 -0.58
N LYS A 792 -29.28 6.52 -0.94
CA LYS A 792 -29.78 5.19 -0.65
C LYS A 792 -29.11 4.53 0.56
N GLY A 793 -27.91 4.94 0.97
CA GLY A 793 -27.11 4.22 1.97
C GLY A 793 -26.94 2.74 1.59
N GLY A 794 -26.82 2.45 0.30
CA GLY A 794 -26.90 1.09 -0.24
C GLY A 794 -25.57 0.42 -0.46
N THR A 795 -24.48 1.16 -0.39
CA THR A 795 -23.11 0.67 -0.50
C THR A 795 -22.15 1.62 0.21
N TYR A 796 -21.02 1.09 0.62
CA TYR A 796 -19.91 1.94 1.08
C TYR A 796 -19.31 2.79 -0.06
N GLY A 797 -19.29 2.26 -1.29
CA GLY A 797 -18.85 2.99 -2.47
C GLY A 797 -18.95 2.21 -3.77
N VAL A 798 -18.93 2.93 -4.87
CA VAL A 798 -18.88 2.40 -6.24
C VAL A 798 -17.55 2.79 -6.87
N SER A 799 -16.76 1.80 -7.29
CA SER A 799 -15.50 2.02 -8.03
C SER A 799 -15.79 2.10 -9.51
N VAL A 800 -15.23 3.09 -10.17
CA VAL A 800 -15.24 3.23 -11.63
C VAL A 800 -13.81 3.33 -12.11
N ASP A 801 -13.43 2.45 -13.04
CA ASP A 801 -12.12 2.44 -13.67
C ASP A 801 -12.25 2.29 -15.18
N PHE A 802 -11.24 2.69 -15.92
CA PHE A 802 -11.18 2.47 -17.35
C PHE A 802 -9.80 2.00 -17.79
N SER A 803 -9.73 1.40 -18.98
CA SER A 803 -8.49 1.21 -19.72
C SER A 803 -8.70 1.61 -21.18
N LEU A 804 -7.64 2.10 -21.80
CA LEU A 804 -7.56 2.38 -23.23
C LEU A 804 -6.20 1.90 -23.72
N GLU A 805 -6.20 0.86 -24.58
CA GLU A 805 -5.00 0.22 -25.11
C GLU A 805 -4.95 0.39 -26.64
N GLN A 806 -3.77 0.63 -27.19
CA GLN A 806 -3.69 0.88 -28.65
C GLN A 806 -4.01 -0.37 -29.49
N ASP A 807 -3.50 -1.52 -29.09
CA ASP A 807 -3.48 -2.74 -29.90
C ASP A 807 -4.56 -3.76 -29.58
N ASP A 808 -5.29 -3.59 -28.47
CA ASP A 808 -6.36 -4.50 -28.09
C ASP A 808 -7.65 -4.22 -28.87
N ARG A 809 -8.55 -5.22 -28.98
CA ARG A 809 -9.88 -5.06 -29.59
C ARG A 809 -10.91 -5.90 -28.81
N PRO A 810 -11.91 -5.30 -28.15
CA PRO A 810 -12.10 -3.84 -27.98
C PRO A 810 -10.98 -3.20 -27.17
N ASN A 811 -10.56 -2.01 -27.55
CA ASN A 811 -9.40 -1.34 -26.95
C ASN A 811 -9.72 -0.47 -25.73
N ALA A 812 -10.98 -0.18 -25.50
CA ALA A 812 -11.43 0.58 -24.34
C ALA A 812 -12.37 -0.25 -23.46
N THR A 813 -12.18 -0.18 -22.15
CA THR A 813 -13.11 -0.73 -21.15
C THR A 813 -13.45 0.30 -20.11
N LEU A 814 -14.72 0.31 -19.68
CA LEU A 814 -15.21 1.02 -18.51
C LEU A 814 -15.70 -0.03 -17.52
N ARG A 815 -15.05 -0.13 -16.37
CA ARG A 815 -15.36 -1.08 -15.31
C ARG A 815 -16.03 -0.36 -14.15
N ILE A 816 -17.21 -0.84 -13.76
CA ILE A 816 -17.98 -0.35 -12.61
C ILE A 816 -18.11 -1.50 -11.62
N SER A 817 -17.71 -1.31 -10.37
CA SER A 817 -17.75 -2.36 -9.34
C SER A 817 -18.30 -1.82 -8.03
N TYR A 818 -19.18 -2.57 -7.38
CA TYR A 818 -19.70 -2.25 -6.05
C TYR A 818 -20.04 -3.50 -5.25
N ASN A 819 -20.16 -3.32 -3.95
CA ASN A 819 -20.63 -4.33 -3.02
C ASN A 819 -21.88 -3.81 -2.31
N ALA A 820 -22.82 -4.70 -2.00
CA ALA A 820 -24.05 -4.32 -1.30
C ALA A 820 -24.63 -5.51 -0.52
N ASP A 821 -25.67 -5.23 0.29
CA ASP A 821 -26.55 -6.27 0.80
C ASP A 821 -27.18 -7.05 -0.36
N PRO A 822 -27.10 -8.39 -0.36
CA PRO A 822 -27.71 -9.19 -1.44
C PRO A 822 -29.19 -8.91 -1.68
N THR A 823 -29.94 -8.56 -0.63
CA THR A 823 -31.37 -8.24 -0.72
C THR A 823 -31.65 -6.90 -1.41
N ARG A 824 -30.63 -6.03 -1.51
CA ARG A 824 -30.74 -4.72 -2.16
C ARG A 824 -30.22 -4.65 -3.59
N TYR A 825 -29.66 -5.76 -4.08
CA TYR A 825 -29.11 -5.83 -5.45
C TYR A 825 -30.12 -5.38 -6.51
N ASP A 826 -31.36 -5.86 -6.44
CA ASP A 826 -32.41 -5.53 -7.42
C ASP A 826 -32.86 -4.07 -7.36
N GLU A 827 -32.71 -3.39 -6.23
CA GLU A 827 -32.92 -1.94 -6.07
C GLU A 827 -31.78 -1.12 -6.67
N LEU A 828 -30.53 -1.52 -6.37
CA LEU A 828 -29.34 -0.72 -6.63
C LEU A 828 -28.80 -0.87 -8.04
N ASN A 829 -28.80 -2.10 -8.57
CA ASN A 829 -28.17 -2.38 -9.87
C ASN A 829 -28.79 -1.56 -11.04
N PRO A 830 -30.13 -1.37 -11.12
CA PRO A 830 -30.73 -0.50 -12.15
C PRO A 830 -30.27 0.97 -12.05
N ILE A 831 -29.91 1.47 -10.85
CA ILE A 831 -29.41 2.83 -10.69
C ILE A 831 -28.04 2.97 -11.34
N ILE A 832 -27.19 1.94 -11.22
CA ILE A 832 -25.86 1.93 -11.86
C ILE A 832 -25.97 2.14 -13.37
N TYR A 833 -26.84 1.39 -14.03
CA TYR A 833 -27.04 1.51 -15.48
C TYR A 833 -27.62 2.88 -15.85
N ARG A 834 -28.64 3.33 -15.13
CA ARG A 834 -29.32 4.61 -15.41
C ARG A 834 -28.40 5.82 -15.31
N GLN A 835 -27.39 5.81 -14.44
CA GLN A 835 -26.46 6.95 -14.34
C GLN A 835 -25.60 7.09 -15.59
N LEU A 836 -25.10 5.99 -16.16
CA LEU A 836 -24.36 6.04 -17.42
C LEU A 836 -25.27 6.47 -18.58
N GLU A 837 -26.50 5.94 -18.66
CA GLU A 837 -27.52 6.33 -19.62
C GLU A 837 -27.86 7.80 -19.49
N HIS A 838 -28.07 8.30 -18.27
CA HIS A 838 -28.37 9.72 -17.99
C HIS A 838 -27.26 10.65 -18.50
N ILE A 839 -26.00 10.27 -18.29
CA ILE A 839 -24.86 11.06 -18.79
C ILE A 839 -24.83 11.04 -20.33
N ALA A 840 -25.15 9.91 -20.95
CA ALA A 840 -25.21 9.80 -22.40
C ALA A 840 -26.36 10.64 -23.01
N GLU A 841 -27.49 10.74 -22.32
CA GLU A 841 -28.66 11.52 -22.77
C GLU A 841 -28.51 13.02 -22.48
N ASN A 842 -28.13 13.38 -21.27
CA ASN A 842 -28.21 14.74 -20.76
C ASN A 842 -26.85 15.44 -20.58
N GLY A 843 -25.75 14.66 -20.64
CA GLY A 843 -24.41 15.13 -20.28
C GLY A 843 -24.19 15.30 -18.79
N PRO A 844 -22.94 15.50 -18.37
CA PRO A 844 -22.58 15.75 -16.98
C PRO A 844 -22.97 17.14 -16.52
N LEU A 845 -23.19 17.30 -15.21
CA LEU A 845 -23.43 18.60 -14.60
C LEU A 845 -22.21 19.53 -14.74
N PRO A 846 -22.41 20.83 -15.05
CA PRO A 846 -21.30 21.79 -15.12
C PRO A 846 -20.47 21.84 -13.84
N SER A 847 -21.10 21.76 -12.68
CA SER A 847 -20.40 21.75 -11.38
C SER A 847 -19.48 20.55 -11.20
N SER A 848 -19.85 19.38 -11.73
CA SER A 848 -18.99 18.18 -11.72
C SER A 848 -17.78 18.38 -12.64
N MET A 849 -18.00 18.97 -13.82
CA MET A 849 -16.91 19.28 -14.75
C MET A 849 -15.88 20.23 -14.13
N ASP A 850 -16.33 21.28 -13.46
CA ASP A 850 -15.45 22.27 -12.82
C ASP A 850 -14.60 21.63 -11.70
N LYS A 851 -15.21 20.80 -10.85
CA LYS A 851 -14.50 20.05 -9.80
C LYS A 851 -13.41 19.16 -10.39
N ILE A 852 -13.72 18.44 -11.47
CA ILE A 852 -12.79 17.51 -12.12
C ILE A 852 -11.61 18.28 -12.73
N LYS A 853 -11.87 19.39 -13.43
CA LYS A 853 -10.82 20.25 -14.00
C LYS A 853 -9.84 20.74 -12.93
N GLN A 854 -10.35 21.28 -11.83
CA GLN A 854 -9.52 21.76 -10.72
C GLN A 854 -8.65 20.63 -10.14
N TYR A 855 -9.23 19.45 -9.96
CA TYR A 855 -8.51 18.27 -9.45
C TYR A 855 -7.39 17.82 -10.40
N LEU A 856 -7.68 17.70 -11.71
CA LEU A 856 -6.73 17.19 -12.69
C LEU A 856 -5.54 18.13 -12.92
N VAL A 857 -5.78 19.44 -12.99
CA VAL A 857 -4.69 20.42 -13.09
C VAL A 857 -3.77 20.36 -11.86
N LYS A 858 -4.35 20.22 -10.66
CA LYS A 858 -3.56 20.03 -9.44
C LYS A 858 -2.77 18.73 -9.48
N GLN A 859 -3.40 17.63 -9.87
CA GLN A 859 -2.77 16.32 -9.94
C GLN A 859 -1.60 16.31 -10.93
N TYR A 860 -1.77 16.93 -12.09
CA TYR A 860 -0.69 17.09 -13.07
C TYR A 860 0.51 17.84 -12.47
N ALA A 861 0.27 18.96 -11.80
CA ALA A 861 1.35 19.72 -11.17
C ALA A 861 2.13 18.91 -10.11
N GLN A 862 1.45 18.01 -9.41
CA GLN A 862 2.09 17.11 -8.44
C GLN A 862 2.82 15.93 -9.11
N ALA A 863 2.35 15.46 -10.25
CA ALA A 863 2.96 14.37 -11.00
C ALA A 863 4.19 14.81 -11.78
N ALA A 864 4.13 15.94 -12.46
CA ALA A 864 5.20 16.45 -13.34
C ALA A 864 6.55 16.72 -12.65
N ILE A 865 6.57 16.81 -11.32
CA ILE A 865 7.78 16.92 -10.50
C ILE A 865 8.29 15.56 -9.97
N THR A 866 7.90 14.47 -10.62
CA THR A 866 8.33 13.10 -10.24
C THR A 866 8.96 12.38 -11.43
N ASP A 867 9.91 11.49 -11.16
CA ASP A 867 10.54 10.67 -12.20
C ASP A 867 9.57 9.61 -12.76
N ASP A 868 8.63 9.14 -11.96
CA ASP A 868 7.61 8.18 -12.39
C ASP A 868 6.70 8.75 -13.48
N TYR A 869 6.35 10.03 -13.39
CA TYR A 869 5.56 10.71 -14.42
C TYR A 869 6.30 10.74 -15.76
N TRP A 870 7.58 11.11 -15.76
CA TRP A 870 8.38 11.15 -16.98
C TRP A 870 8.65 9.76 -17.55
N ASN A 871 8.76 8.76 -16.69
CA ASN A 871 8.82 7.36 -17.12
C ASN A 871 7.51 6.93 -17.82
N TYR A 872 6.35 7.33 -17.28
CA TYR A 872 5.06 7.10 -17.92
C TYR A 872 4.97 7.80 -19.29
N VAL A 873 5.27 9.09 -19.37
CA VAL A 873 5.20 9.89 -20.61
C VAL A 873 6.09 9.31 -21.71
N ILE A 874 7.35 8.99 -21.39
CA ILE A 874 8.30 8.50 -22.39
C ILE A 874 7.90 7.11 -22.93
N TRP A 875 7.38 6.21 -22.09
CA TRP A 875 6.94 4.90 -22.55
C TRP A 875 5.74 4.96 -23.48
N HIS A 876 4.75 5.80 -23.22
CA HIS A 876 3.67 6.05 -24.17
C HIS A 876 4.14 6.65 -25.50
N GLU A 877 5.11 7.54 -25.47
CA GLU A 877 5.72 8.05 -26.70
C GLU A 877 6.45 6.96 -27.49
N LEU A 878 7.13 6.03 -26.79
CA LEU A 878 7.91 4.98 -27.44
C LEU A 878 7.04 3.82 -27.94
N GLU A 879 6.12 3.37 -27.15
CA GLU A 879 5.25 2.21 -27.43
C GLU A 879 4.07 2.64 -28.31
N ASP A 880 3.31 3.66 -27.90
CA ASP A 880 2.05 4.05 -28.49
C ASP A 880 2.14 5.22 -29.49
N LYS A 881 3.31 5.86 -29.60
CA LYS A 881 3.52 7.09 -30.41
C LYS A 881 2.61 8.23 -29.98
N ALA A 882 2.23 8.27 -28.70
CA ALA A 882 1.31 9.22 -28.12
C ALA A 882 1.98 10.07 -27.03
N ASP A 883 1.85 11.38 -27.14
CA ASP A 883 2.42 12.34 -26.20
C ASP A 883 1.39 12.75 -25.15
N PHE A 884 1.41 12.13 -24.00
CA PHE A 884 0.47 12.36 -22.90
C PHE A 884 0.75 13.60 -22.05
N ASP A 885 1.90 14.24 -22.23
CA ASP A 885 2.24 15.50 -21.54
C ASP A 885 1.85 16.74 -22.36
N LYS A 886 1.94 16.64 -23.69
CA LYS A 886 1.72 17.76 -24.58
C LYS A 886 0.34 18.36 -24.40
N ASP A 887 0.31 19.65 -24.07
CA ASP A 887 -0.92 20.46 -23.92
C ASP A 887 -1.93 19.90 -22.89
N TYR A 888 -1.53 19.00 -21.97
CA TYR A 888 -2.42 18.31 -21.04
C TYR A 888 -3.33 19.28 -20.26
N CYS A 889 -2.78 20.30 -19.60
CA CYS A 889 -3.59 21.28 -18.85
C CYS A 889 -4.56 22.05 -19.75
N GLN A 890 -4.18 22.35 -20.99
CA GLN A 890 -5.08 23.02 -21.94
C GLN A 890 -6.22 22.09 -22.39
N MET A 891 -5.93 20.81 -22.61
CA MET A 891 -6.95 19.80 -22.91
C MET A 891 -7.94 19.65 -21.76
N VAL A 892 -7.45 19.62 -20.51
CA VAL A 892 -8.30 19.58 -19.30
C VAL A 892 -9.20 20.83 -19.24
N GLU A 893 -8.65 22.03 -19.43
CA GLU A 893 -9.42 23.28 -19.39
C GLU A 893 -10.48 23.37 -20.48
N LYS A 894 -10.15 22.90 -21.68
CA LYS A 894 -11.06 22.92 -22.86
C LYS A 894 -12.08 21.78 -22.86
N MET A 895 -11.95 20.80 -21.94
CA MET A 895 -12.89 19.67 -21.89
C MET A 895 -14.33 20.16 -21.70
N THR A 896 -15.24 19.66 -22.53
CA THR A 896 -16.65 20.04 -22.51
C THR A 896 -17.57 18.93 -22.04
N ALA A 897 -18.71 19.27 -21.45
CA ALA A 897 -19.74 18.33 -21.10
C ALA A 897 -20.21 17.50 -22.32
N ALA A 898 -20.29 18.13 -23.48
CA ALA A 898 -20.68 17.45 -24.73
C ALA A 898 -19.65 16.41 -25.19
N ALA A 899 -18.35 16.57 -24.91
CA ALA A 899 -17.33 15.58 -25.22
C ALA A 899 -17.50 14.33 -24.33
N VAL A 900 -17.70 14.54 -23.05
CA VAL A 900 -17.94 13.44 -22.08
C VAL A 900 -19.26 12.72 -22.38
N GLN A 901 -20.31 13.46 -22.76
CA GLN A 901 -21.58 12.90 -23.21
C GLN A 901 -21.39 12.00 -24.42
N ARG A 902 -20.69 12.46 -25.45
CA ARG A 902 -20.40 11.66 -26.66
C ARG A 902 -19.59 10.41 -26.32
N MET A 903 -18.66 10.49 -25.36
CA MET A 903 -17.89 9.31 -24.92
C MET A 903 -18.81 8.28 -24.25
N ALA A 904 -19.72 8.70 -23.38
CA ALA A 904 -20.73 7.81 -22.79
C ALA A 904 -21.65 7.19 -23.87
N GLN A 905 -22.06 7.98 -24.88
CA GLN A 905 -22.83 7.47 -26.02
C GLN A 905 -22.06 6.41 -26.82
N LYS A 906 -20.78 6.62 -27.10
CA LYS A 906 -19.91 5.64 -27.78
C LYS A 906 -19.81 4.33 -27.03
N ILE A 907 -19.60 4.40 -25.72
CA ILE A 907 -19.53 3.22 -24.84
C ILE A 907 -20.84 2.43 -24.90
N LEU A 908 -21.99 3.08 -24.75
CA LEU A 908 -23.31 2.42 -24.81
C LEU A 908 -23.66 1.90 -26.22
N ALA A 909 -23.30 2.65 -27.28
CA ALA A 909 -23.58 2.26 -28.66
C ALA A 909 -22.83 0.99 -29.09
N SER A 910 -21.74 0.63 -28.42
CA SER A 910 -21.00 -0.61 -28.69
C SER A 910 -21.80 -1.87 -28.41
N LYS A 911 -22.82 -1.80 -27.54
CA LYS A 911 -23.63 -2.92 -27.06
C LYS A 911 -22.79 -4.10 -26.55
N ARG A 912 -21.62 -3.80 -25.98
CA ARG A 912 -20.75 -4.78 -25.33
C ARG A 912 -20.77 -4.49 -23.84
N CYS A 913 -21.57 -5.26 -23.10
CA CYS A 913 -21.73 -5.09 -21.65
C CYS A 913 -21.74 -6.48 -20.99
N ILE A 914 -20.74 -6.72 -20.15
CA ILE A 914 -20.62 -7.97 -19.40
C ILE A 914 -20.80 -7.65 -17.93
N GLU A 915 -21.85 -8.20 -17.31
CA GLU A 915 -22.09 -8.13 -15.88
C GLU A 915 -21.73 -9.47 -15.25
N VAL A 916 -20.92 -9.42 -14.20
CA VAL A 916 -20.61 -10.58 -13.35
C VAL A 916 -21.04 -10.26 -11.93
N THR A 917 -21.95 -11.07 -11.41
CA THR A 917 -22.52 -10.90 -10.08
C THR A 917 -22.37 -12.19 -9.26
N MET A 918 -21.73 -12.08 -8.10
CA MET A 918 -21.66 -13.15 -7.12
C MET A 918 -22.48 -12.75 -5.89
N LEU A 919 -23.47 -13.57 -5.54
CA LEU A 919 -24.34 -13.40 -4.38
C LEU A 919 -23.98 -14.40 -3.28
N SER A 920 -24.14 -14.02 -2.04
CA SER A 920 -24.11 -15.00 -0.95
C SER A 920 -25.33 -15.93 -1.05
N GLU A 921 -25.10 -17.24 -0.74
CA GLU A 921 -26.18 -18.21 -0.60
C GLU A 921 -27.06 -17.90 0.60
#